data_1777c5fc61ba3ca6f1d909f6277afae2
#
_entry.id   1777c5fc61ba3ca6f1d909f6277afae2
#
_cell.length_a   1.000
_cell.length_b   1.000
_cell.length_c   1.000
_cell.angle_alpha   90.00
_cell.angle_beta   90.00
_cell.angle_gamma   90.00
#
_symmetry.space_group_name_H-M   'P 1'
#
loop_
_entity.id
_entity.type
_entity.pdbx_description
1 polymer ?
#
loop_
_entity_poly.entity_id
_entity_poly.type
_entity_poly.pdbx_seq_one_letter_code
_entity_poly.pdbx_strand_id
1 'polypeptide(L)'
;MMEKLKMQSLDVIGSNIKKIQQLFPNCVTERLGKDGKPELAIDFEKLRAELSNEIVGEGEERYQFTWPDKRAANRLANTPTTMTLRPCREESVDFDHTQNLYIEGDNLDVLKVLRETYLGKVKMIYIDPPYNTGNDFVYNDDFAQSRSEFEETSGLFDEEGNQTIDPMQRNTESNGRFHTDWLNMIYPRLKVARDLLSDDGVIFISIDDNEVENLKKVCDEVYGEQNFIDIFNWAKTETPENLSIKCRQIIEYVICYQKKKDETRFRGVQKYSTSSNGLLNQPNPIGILKFPANVVQTKIQNGIIPAGKYGTDKYDVELLNDVEVKDGLFISAFSLKAKFKWQQSYLDNELANGTIISIPTMKFSPAYEKMEYAPEVPTNLINSKVGVDTNENAGEYQLNLFDKKVFNFPKPVSLIKYLLGFLDGGTDDFIVLDFFSGSATTAEAVMQLNYEKPNSNRKYIMVQIAEDLYRSLATTSSKSQKEIIQNAIDLLTTLKRPTTLCELGKERIRRAGKKIKEENKDKEGIEKLDTGFRVLKLDSSNMNDVYYTPEDFDKHTLFSENVKSDRTPEDLLFQVMLDLGIELSAKIESRQIAGKTVYLVDDYYLVACFDRDVTETTITEIAKLHPVYFVMRDASAANDSVIDNFEQLFEAYSKETVRKIL
;
A
#
# COMPACT_ATOMS: atom_id res chain seq x y z
N MET A 1 -8.24 20.82 -31.65
CA MET A 1 -7.13 21.47 -30.89
C MET A 1 -6.57 20.40 -29.93
N MET A 2 -5.31 20.01 -30.08
CA MET A 2 -4.70 18.99 -29.22
C MET A 2 -4.63 19.48 -27.78
N GLU A 3 -4.98 18.63 -26.85
CA GLU A 3 -4.96 18.95 -25.42
C GLU A 3 -3.54 18.76 -24.86
N LYS A 4 -2.99 19.80 -24.22
CA LYS A 4 -1.68 19.70 -23.56
C LYS A 4 -1.79 18.93 -22.24
N LEU A 5 -0.78 18.13 -21.93
CA LEU A 5 -0.63 17.46 -20.63
C LEU A 5 -0.41 18.51 -19.54
N LYS A 6 -0.97 18.28 -18.35
CA LYS A 6 -0.93 19.26 -17.24
C LYS A 6 0.42 19.33 -16.54
N MET A 7 1.22 18.26 -16.63
CA MET A 7 2.57 18.13 -16.07
C MET A 7 2.66 18.48 -14.57
N GLN A 8 1.61 18.18 -13.83
CA GLN A 8 1.54 18.37 -12.38
C GLN A 8 0.59 17.34 -11.77
N SER A 9 0.77 17.02 -10.48
CA SER A 9 -0.13 16.12 -9.75
C SER A 9 -1.56 16.70 -9.67
N LEU A 10 -2.52 15.84 -9.30
CA LEU A 10 -3.95 16.17 -9.25
C LEU A 10 -4.23 17.44 -8.44
N ASP A 11 -4.86 18.43 -9.06
CA ASP A 11 -5.40 19.61 -8.39
C ASP A 11 -6.69 19.26 -7.65
N VAL A 12 -6.53 18.91 -6.38
CA VAL A 12 -7.63 18.51 -5.49
C VAL A 12 -8.55 19.68 -5.17
N ILE A 13 -7.99 20.89 -5.03
CA ILE A 13 -8.78 22.08 -4.70
C ILE A 13 -9.70 22.42 -5.86
N GLY A 14 -9.16 22.52 -7.08
CA GLY A 14 -9.96 22.75 -8.28
C GLY A 14 -10.98 21.63 -8.54
N SER A 15 -10.62 20.38 -8.30
CA SER A 15 -11.54 19.24 -8.38
C SER A 15 -12.70 19.35 -7.38
N ASN A 16 -12.43 19.74 -6.14
CA ASN A 16 -13.46 19.91 -5.12
C ASN A 16 -14.39 21.09 -5.45
N ILE A 17 -13.85 22.21 -5.95
CA ILE A 17 -14.66 23.36 -6.42
C ILE A 17 -15.60 22.90 -7.54
N LYS A 18 -15.11 22.13 -8.51
CA LYS A 18 -15.95 21.58 -9.60
C LYS A 18 -17.06 20.65 -9.09
N LYS A 19 -16.78 19.81 -8.09
CA LYS A 19 -17.81 18.96 -7.45
C LYS A 19 -18.87 19.79 -6.75
N ILE A 20 -18.47 20.84 -6.03
CA ILE A 20 -19.43 21.77 -5.39
C ILE A 20 -20.24 22.50 -6.48
N GLN A 21 -19.62 22.92 -7.57
CA GLN A 21 -20.30 23.55 -8.70
C GLN A 21 -21.35 22.62 -9.34
N GLN A 22 -21.08 21.31 -9.41
CA GLN A 22 -22.05 20.34 -9.93
C GLN A 22 -23.26 20.17 -9.00
N LEU A 23 -23.04 20.20 -7.68
CA LEU A 23 -24.10 20.03 -6.68
C LEU A 23 -24.84 21.35 -6.40
N PHE A 24 -24.11 22.47 -6.31
CA PHE A 24 -24.60 23.79 -5.94
C PHE A 24 -24.02 24.86 -6.88
N PRO A 25 -24.49 24.96 -8.15
CA PRO A 25 -23.93 25.88 -9.14
C PRO A 25 -23.92 27.34 -8.68
N ASN A 26 -24.95 27.77 -7.93
CA ASN A 26 -25.12 29.14 -7.44
C ASN A 26 -24.07 29.54 -6.37
N CYS A 27 -23.38 28.57 -5.79
CA CYS A 27 -22.39 28.82 -4.73
C CYS A 27 -20.97 29.01 -5.27
N VAL A 28 -20.78 28.96 -6.60
CA VAL A 28 -19.49 29.22 -7.23
C VAL A 28 -19.46 30.60 -7.81
N THR A 29 -18.41 31.36 -7.55
CA THR A 29 -18.17 32.70 -8.05
C THR A 29 -16.74 32.81 -8.57
N GLU A 30 -16.42 33.95 -9.22
CA GLU A 30 -15.05 34.25 -9.63
C GLU A 30 -14.43 35.24 -8.66
N ARG A 31 -13.14 35.06 -8.38
CA ARG A 31 -12.30 36.02 -7.69
C ARG A 31 -11.03 36.28 -8.50
N LEU A 32 -10.36 37.39 -8.26
CA LEU A 32 -9.03 37.61 -8.79
C LEU A 32 -8.01 36.80 -7.98
N GLY A 33 -7.28 35.94 -8.66
CA GLY A 33 -6.16 35.21 -8.11
C GLY A 33 -4.96 36.13 -7.81
N LYS A 34 -3.91 35.58 -7.19
CA LYS A 34 -2.69 36.31 -6.89
C LYS A 34 -1.95 36.80 -8.14
N ASP A 35 -2.11 36.12 -9.24
CA ASP A 35 -1.58 36.45 -10.58
C ASP A 35 -2.48 37.40 -11.39
N GLY A 36 -3.53 37.93 -10.77
CA GLY A 36 -4.49 38.85 -11.40
C GLY A 36 -5.46 38.19 -12.39
N LYS A 37 -5.45 36.84 -12.51
CA LYS A 37 -6.41 36.12 -13.37
C LYS A 37 -7.65 35.75 -12.57
N PRO A 38 -8.82 35.62 -13.23
CA PRO A 38 -10.04 35.16 -12.57
C PRO A 38 -9.89 33.66 -12.20
N GLU A 39 -10.14 33.34 -10.94
CA GLU A 39 -10.19 31.99 -10.39
C GLU A 39 -11.59 31.68 -9.86
N LEU A 40 -12.02 30.43 -9.98
CA LEU A 40 -13.24 29.96 -9.35
C LEU A 40 -13.07 29.89 -7.83
N ALA A 41 -14.05 30.39 -7.10
CA ALA A 41 -14.09 30.36 -5.64
C ALA A 41 -15.49 29.98 -5.14
N ILE A 42 -15.55 29.48 -3.92
CA ILE A 42 -16.83 29.14 -3.28
C ILE A 42 -17.32 30.33 -2.46
N ASP A 43 -18.56 30.74 -2.72
CA ASP A 43 -19.31 31.66 -1.89
C ASP A 43 -19.96 30.89 -0.73
N PHE A 44 -19.31 30.94 0.43
CA PHE A 44 -19.77 30.20 1.61
C PHE A 44 -21.10 30.72 2.17
N GLU A 45 -21.45 31.98 1.98
CA GLU A 45 -22.75 32.52 2.42
C GLU A 45 -23.89 31.93 1.60
N LYS A 46 -23.69 31.80 0.29
CA LYS A 46 -24.68 31.15 -0.59
C LYS A 46 -24.76 29.64 -0.26
N LEU A 47 -23.61 28.96 -0.07
CA LEU A 47 -23.61 27.55 0.29
C LEU A 47 -24.30 27.32 1.64
N ARG A 48 -24.10 28.23 2.60
CA ARG A 48 -24.80 28.22 3.88
C ARG A 48 -26.32 28.38 3.70
N ALA A 49 -26.77 29.26 2.82
CA ALA A 49 -28.17 29.45 2.52
C ALA A 49 -28.82 28.19 1.91
N GLU A 50 -28.13 27.49 1.01
CA GLU A 50 -28.61 26.24 0.43
C GLU A 50 -28.74 25.09 1.45
N LEU A 51 -27.89 25.06 2.49
CA LEU A 51 -27.91 24.05 3.56
C LEU A 51 -28.86 24.42 4.70
N SER A 52 -29.43 25.62 4.68
CA SER A 52 -30.42 26.11 5.66
C SER A 52 -29.97 26.02 7.13
N ASN A 53 -30.74 25.31 7.97
CA ASN A 53 -30.52 25.20 9.41
C ASN A 53 -29.64 24.02 9.82
N GLU A 54 -29.24 23.15 8.90
CA GLU A 54 -28.40 21.98 9.17
C GLU A 54 -26.90 22.34 9.18
N ILE A 55 -26.57 23.48 9.81
CA ILE A 55 -25.21 24.02 9.88
C ILE A 55 -24.84 24.22 11.33
N VAL A 56 -23.66 23.73 11.72
CA VAL A 56 -23.08 24.01 13.05
C VAL A 56 -22.67 25.50 13.09
N GLY A 57 -23.29 26.27 13.99
CA GLY A 57 -23.08 27.72 14.13
C GLY A 57 -21.70 28.07 14.68
N GLU A 58 -21.28 29.34 14.46
CA GLU A 58 -20.11 29.89 15.15
C GLU A 58 -20.43 29.97 16.67
N GLY A 59 -19.62 29.31 17.51
CA GLY A 59 -19.79 29.31 18.96
C GLY A 59 -20.50 28.08 19.52
N GLU A 60 -21.00 27.16 18.69
CA GLU A 60 -21.43 25.85 19.18
C GLU A 60 -20.23 25.00 19.57
N GLU A 61 -20.23 24.54 20.84
CA GLU A 61 -19.18 23.70 21.36
C GLU A 61 -19.18 22.34 20.65
N ARG A 62 -18.03 21.94 20.10
CA ARG A 62 -17.83 20.66 19.45
C ARG A 62 -16.43 20.13 19.73
N TYR A 63 -16.28 18.83 19.82
CA TYR A 63 -14.97 18.22 19.93
C TYR A 63 -14.14 18.53 18.66
N GLN A 64 -12.95 19.04 18.86
CA GLN A 64 -11.96 19.28 17.80
C GLN A 64 -10.58 18.91 18.30
N PHE A 65 -9.91 18.03 17.58
CA PHE A 65 -8.49 17.80 17.77
C PHE A 65 -7.72 18.81 16.96
N THR A 66 -6.99 19.71 17.62
CA THR A 66 -6.26 20.80 16.97
C THR A 66 -4.87 20.99 17.56
N TRP A 67 -3.95 21.51 16.74
CA TRP A 67 -2.58 21.86 17.11
C TRP A 67 -2.12 23.03 16.24
N PRO A 68 -0.99 23.72 16.60
CA PRO A 68 -0.39 24.79 15.78
C PRO A 68 -0.09 24.31 14.35
N ASP A 69 -0.38 25.14 13.36
CA ASP A 69 -0.14 24.91 11.93
C ASP A 69 -0.93 23.77 11.26
N LYS A 70 -1.88 23.17 11.93
CA LYS A 70 -2.77 22.13 11.33
C LYS A 70 -3.39 22.59 10.01
N ARG A 71 -3.81 23.87 9.90
CA ARG A 71 -4.39 24.41 8.66
C ARG A 71 -3.35 24.47 7.53
N ALA A 72 -2.10 24.77 7.85
CA ALA A 72 -1.01 24.76 6.88
C ALA A 72 -0.71 23.33 6.41
N ALA A 73 -0.60 22.37 7.32
CA ALA A 73 -0.43 20.94 7.01
C ALA A 73 -1.57 20.42 6.12
N ASN A 74 -2.82 20.85 6.39
CA ASN A 74 -3.96 20.49 5.53
C ASN A 74 -3.85 21.08 4.11
N ARG A 75 -3.39 22.34 3.99
CA ARG A 75 -3.14 22.96 2.68
C ARG A 75 -2.05 22.23 1.93
N LEU A 76 -0.94 21.89 2.61
CA LEU A 76 0.18 21.17 2.03
C LEU A 76 -0.24 19.83 1.41
N ALA A 77 -1.11 19.06 2.07
CA ALA A 77 -1.67 17.81 1.51
C ALA A 77 -2.44 18.02 0.20
N ASN A 78 -3.07 19.18 0.03
CA ASN A 78 -3.93 19.48 -1.12
C ASN A 78 -3.21 20.28 -2.23
N THR A 79 -2.04 20.85 -1.94
CA THR A 79 -1.23 21.58 -2.92
C THR A 79 -0.62 20.59 -3.91
N PRO A 80 -0.86 20.75 -5.24
CA PRO A 80 -0.23 19.89 -6.22
C PRO A 80 1.29 20.10 -6.25
N THR A 81 2.02 19.10 -6.68
CA THR A 81 3.47 19.17 -6.96
C THR A 81 3.72 19.06 -8.45
N THR A 82 4.76 19.73 -8.92
CA THR A 82 5.28 19.63 -10.30
C THR A 82 6.40 18.61 -10.43
N MET A 83 6.80 17.97 -9.33
CA MET A 83 7.82 16.93 -9.34
C MET A 83 7.38 15.71 -10.13
N THR A 84 8.33 14.93 -10.59
CA THR A 84 8.13 13.71 -11.37
C THR A 84 9.00 12.59 -10.85
N LEU A 85 8.81 11.39 -11.41
CA LEU A 85 9.60 10.20 -11.10
C LEU A 85 10.45 9.82 -12.30
N ARG A 86 11.76 9.72 -12.09
CA ARG A 86 12.73 9.31 -13.11
C ARG A 86 13.13 7.86 -12.92
N PRO A 87 13.08 7.02 -13.96
CA PRO A 87 13.54 5.64 -13.88
C PRO A 87 15.06 5.54 -13.74
N CYS A 88 15.53 4.63 -12.89
CA CYS A 88 16.94 4.32 -12.68
C CYS A 88 17.19 2.82 -12.94
N ARG A 89 17.53 2.47 -14.18
CA ARG A 89 17.72 1.08 -14.60
C ARG A 89 18.91 0.41 -13.91
N GLU A 90 19.98 1.18 -13.66
CA GLU A 90 21.25 0.68 -13.09
C GLU A 90 21.09 0.16 -11.66
N GLU A 91 20.16 0.71 -10.92
CA GLU A 91 19.88 0.30 -9.54
C GLU A 91 18.74 -0.73 -9.45
N SER A 92 17.97 -0.89 -10.51
CA SER A 92 16.83 -1.81 -10.61
C SER A 92 17.27 -3.27 -10.74
N VAL A 93 16.33 -4.17 -10.48
CA VAL A 93 16.47 -5.61 -10.72
C VAL A 93 15.31 -6.05 -11.59
N ASP A 94 15.61 -6.64 -12.74
CA ASP A 94 14.60 -7.09 -13.74
C ASP A 94 13.60 -5.99 -14.13
N PHE A 95 14.12 -4.81 -14.47
CA PHE A 95 13.34 -3.60 -14.73
C PHE A 95 12.18 -3.81 -15.72
N ASP A 96 12.37 -4.62 -16.75
CA ASP A 96 11.41 -4.74 -17.85
C ASP A 96 10.22 -5.68 -17.49
N HIS A 97 10.39 -6.61 -16.52
CA HIS A 97 9.38 -7.62 -16.22
C HIS A 97 8.76 -7.49 -14.82
N THR A 98 9.47 -6.89 -13.86
CA THR A 98 8.98 -6.74 -12.49
C THR A 98 7.77 -5.82 -12.41
N GLN A 99 6.87 -6.14 -11.49
CA GLN A 99 5.71 -5.31 -11.16
C GLN A 99 5.89 -4.52 -9.85
N ASN A 100 7.05 -4.67 -9.18
CA ASN A 100 7.34 -4.02 -7.92
C ASN A 100 8.10 -2.71 -8.12
N LEU A 101 7.86 -1.74 -7.24
CA LEU A 101 8.48 -0.42 -7.29
C LEU A 101 9.26 -0.12 -6.02
N TYR A 102 10.42 0.53 -6.19
CA TYR A 102 11.18 1.19 -5.13
C TYR A 102 11.39 2.65 -5.50
N ILE A 103 10.85 3.57 -4.72
CA ILE A 103 10.83 5.00 -5.04
C ILE A 103 11.67 5.75 -4.03
N GLU A 104 12.68 6.47 -4.51
CA GLU A 104 13.52 7.35 -3.70
C GLU A 104 13.00 8.77 -3.73
N GLY A 105 12.77 9.37 -2.57
CA GLY A 105 12.35 10.75 -2.45
C GLY A 105 11.54 11.04 -1.19
N ASP A 106 11.18 12.30 -0.99
CA ASP A 106 10.25 12.67 0.09
C ASP A 106 8.91 11.98 -0.13
N ASN A 107 8.42 11.32 0.91
CA ASN A 107 7.24 10.49 0.79
C ASN A 107 5.94 11.30 0.56
N LEU A 108 5.84 12.54 1.03
CA LEU A 108 4.65 13.36 0.76
C LEU A 108 4.55 13.73 -0.72
N ASP A 109 5.66 14.18 -1.33
CA ASP A 109 5.69 14.49 -2.75
C ASP A 109 5.51 13.25 -3.62
N VAL A 110 6.15 12.13 -3.24
CA VAL A 110 5.94 10.85 -3.93
C VAL A 110 4.46 10.44 -3.87
N LEU A 111 3.81 10.49 -2.69
CA LEU A 111 2.39 10.17 -2.55
C LEU A 111 1.50 11.07 -3.42
N LYS A 112 1.82 12.38 -3.52
CA LYS A 112 1.10 13.31 -4.41
C LYS A 112 1.27 12.95 -5.88
N VAL A 113 2.48 12.61 -6.31
CA VAL A 113 2.77 12.19 -7.69
C VAL A 113 2.04 10.88 -8.02
N LEU A 114 2.02 9.92 -7.10
CA LEU A 114 1.33 8.64 -7.29
C LEU A 114 -0.20 8.75 -7.28
N ARG A 115 -0.76 9.85 -6.77
CA ARG A 115 -2.18 9.98 -6.47
C ARG A 115 -3.08 9.77 -7.69
N GLU A 116 -2.72 10.27 -8.86
CA GLU A 116 -3.54 10.12 -10.07
C GLU A 116 -3.53 8.67 -10.58
N THR A 117 -2.34 8.08 -10.61
CA THR A 117 -2.14 6.72 -11.11
C THR A 117 -2.71 5.63 -10.19
N TYR A 118 -2.56 5.80 -8.88
CA TYR A 118 -2.90 4.77 -7.88
C TYR A 118 -4.12 5.13 -7.02
N LEU A 119 -4.93 6.10 -7.44
CA LEU A 119 -6.16 6.49 -6.75
C LEU A 119 -7.09 5.28 -6.56
N GLY A 120 -7.35 4.90 -5.32
CA GLY A 120 -8.25 3.79 -5.00
C GLY A 120 -7.75 2.39 -5.39
N LYS A 121 -6.44 2.20 -5.65
CA LYS A 121 -5.88 0.91 -6.10
C LYS A 121 -5.09 0.14 -5.03
N VAL A 122 -4.64 0.81 -3.98
CA VAL A 122 -3.81 0.19 -2.94
C VAL A 122 -4.70 -0.57 -1.95
N LYS A 123 -4.45 -1.86 -1.77
CA LYS A 123 -5.23 -2.70 -0.85
C LYS A 123 -4.73 -2.64 0.58
N MET A 124 -3.43 -2.57 0.76
CA MET A 124 -2.81 -2.47 2.08
C MET A 124 -1.77 -1.37 2.09
N ILE A 125 -1.82 -0.53 3.11
CA ILE A 125 -0.72 0.34 3.51
C ILE A 125 -0.17 -0.17 4.83
N TYR A 126 1.14 -0.37 4.91
CA TYR A 126 1.85 -0.56 6.16
C TYR A 126 2.90 0.52 6.28
N ILE A 127 2.99 1.18 7.43
CA ILE A 127 4.04 2.16 7.71
C ILE A 127 4.58 2.02 9.12
N ASP A 128 5.87 2.33 9.24
CA ASP A 128 6.62 2.41 10.49
C ASP A 128 7.27 3.81 10.58
N PRO A 129 6.46 4.86 10.89
CA PRO A 129 6.96 6.23 10.94
C PRO A 129 7.89 6.44 12.14
N PRO A 130 8.65 7.56 12.21
CA PRO A 130 9.39 7.94 13.42
C PRO A 130 8.47 7.98 14.64
N TYR A 131 8.91 7.41 15.77
CA TYR A 131 8.10 7.29 17.00
C TYR A 131 8.13 8.53 17.89
N ASN A 132 8.92 9.51 17.50
CA ASN A 132 9.09 10.76 18.26
C ASN A 132 9.67 10.53 19.66
N THR A 133 10.73 9.73 19.76
CA THR A 133 11.41 9.38 21.02
C THR A 133 12.40 10.44 21.52
N GLY A 134 12.43 11.62 20.91
CA GLY A 134 13.40 12.69 21.20
C GLY A 134 14.75 12.53 20.47
N ASN A 135 14.96 11.41 19.82
CA ASN A 135 16.15 11.13 19.00
C ASN A 135 15.83 10.89 17.52
N ASP A 136 14.57 10.85 17.18
CA ASP A 136 14.11 10.59 15.84
C ASP A 136 14.18 11.84 14.96
N PHE A 137 14.34 11.63 13.68
CA PHE A 137 14.25 12.66 12.67
C PHE A 137 12.79 12.78 12.21
N VAL A 138 12.29 14.02 12.19
CA VAL A 138 11.03 14.37 11.50
C VAL A 138 11.37 15.08 10.21
N TYR A 139 10.53 14.91 9.21
CA TYR A 139 10.67 15.60 7.93
C TYR A 139 10.36 17.09 8.14
N ASN A 140 11.22 17.94 7.61
CA ASN A 140 11.04 19.39 7.72
C ASN A 140 10.14 19.88 6.57
N ASP A 141 8.83 19.80 6.80
CA ASP A 141 7.85 20.41 5.89
C ASP A 141 7.74 21.90 6.25
N ASP A 142 8.52 22.76 5.58
CA ASP A 142 8.55 24.20 5.89
C ASP A 142 7.24 24.88 5.50
N PHE A 143 6.39 25.16 6.48
CA PHE A 143 5.09 25.81 6.29
C PHE A 143 5.16 27.33 6.15
N ALA A 144 6.34 27.92 6.36
CA ALA A 144 6.51 29.38 6.43
C ALA A 144 6.81 30.01 5.07
N GLN A 145 7.24 29.21 4.07
CA GLN A 145 7.66 29.74 2.78
C GLN A 145 6.49 29.83 1.79
N SER A 146 6.42 30.92 1.03
CA SER A 146 5.54 31.02 -0.12
C SER A 146 6.05 30.10 -1.24
N ARG A 147 5.15 29.64 -2.13
CA ARG A 147 5.50 28.76 -3.26
C ARG A 147 6.69 29.26 -4.08
N SER A 148 6.79 30.58 -4.29
CA SER A 148 7.90 31.22 -5.00
C SER A 148 9.21 31.20 -4.22
N GLU A 149 9.17 31.35 -2.88
CA GLU A 149 10.34 31.24 -2.02
C GLU A 149 10.82 29.79 -1.87
N PHE A 150 9.87 28.83 -1.88
CA PHE A 150 10.20 27.40 -1.88
C PHE A 150 10.82 26.94 -3.22
N GLU A 151 10.34 27.45 -4.34
CA GLU A 151 10.90 27.19 -5.67
C GLU A 151 12.30 27.84 -5.85
N GLU A 152 12.53 29.06 -5.29
CA GLU A 152 13.85 29.71 -5.29
C GLU A 152 14.83 29.13 -4.26
N THR A 153 14.33 28.66 -3.12
CA THR A 153 15.13 28.04 -2.06
C THR A 153 15.16 26.53 -2.13
N SER A 154 14.37 25.90 -3.00
CA SER A 154 14.39 24.44 -3.25
C SER A 154 15.62 24.01 -4.06
N GLY A 155 16.78 24.56 -3.72
CA GLY A 155 18.04 23.91 -4.04
C GLY A 155 18.14 22.54 -3.33
N LEU A 156 17.05 21.78 -3.33
CA LEU A 156 17.02 20.41 -2.83
C LEU A 156 18.01 19.53 -3.57
N PHE A 157 18.29 19.92 -4.82
CA PHE A 157 19.29 19.28 -5.65
C PHE A 157 20.17 20.35 -6.30
N ASP A 158 21.48 20.11 -6.35
CA ASP A 158 22.41 20.94 -7.11
C ASP A 158 22.27 20.67 -8.62
N GLU A 159 23.02 21.44 -9.45
CA GLU A 159 23.06 21.26 -10.90
C GLU A 159 23.53 19.84 -11.34
N GLU A 160 24.12 19.08 -10.41
CA GLU A 160 24.62 17.72 -10.60
C GLU A 160 23.63 16.67 -10.12
N GLY A 161 22.45 17.08 -9.57
CA GLY A 161 21.39 16.19 -9.08
C GLY A 161 21.63 15.67 -7.65
N ASN A 162 22.56 16.24 -6.88
CA ASN A 162 22.78 15.87 -5.49
C ASN A 162 21.88 16.68 -4.58
N GLN A 163 21.32 16.03 -3.55
CA GLN A 163 20.47 16.66 -2.56
C GLN A 163 21.26 17.67 -1.70
N THR A 164 20.92 18.94 -1.76
CA THR A 164 21.63 20.05 -1.08
C THR A 164 21.04 20.42 0.27
N ILE A 165 19.77 20.17 0.50
CA ILE A 165 19.06 20.47 1.75
C ILE A 165 18.59 19.14 2.39
N ASP A 166 18.82 18.99 3.70
CA ASP A 166 18.30 17.88 4.47
C ASP A 166 16.83 18.13 4.79
N PRO A 167 15.91 17.34 4.23
CA PRO A 167 14.51 17.44 4.57
C PRO A 167 14.19 16.85 5.96
N MET A 168 15.20 16.31 6.66
CA MET A 168 15.04 15.67 7.95
C MET A 168 15.68 16.49 9.07
N GLN A 169 14.89 16.87 10.07
CA GLN A 169 15.33 17.56 11.27
C GLN A 169 15.14 16.69 12.51
N ARG A 170 16.15 16.67 13.39
CA ARG A 170 16.01 15.99 14.68
C ARG A 170 15.00 16.70 15.57
N ASN A 171 13.95 16.00 15.99
CA ASN A 171 12.97 16.50 16.92
C ASN A 171 13.37 16.10 18.35
N THR A 172 13.59 17.07 19.22
CA THR A 172 14.04 16.85 20.60
C THR A 172 12.96 17.25 21.59
N GLU A 173 12.87 16.57 22.73
CA GLU A 173 11.92 16.88 23.81
C GLU A 173 12.04 18.32 24.33
N SER A 174 13.20 18.95 24.18
CA SER A 174 13.41 20.35 24.52
C SER A 174 12.74 21.33 23.55
N ASN A 175 12.29 20.85 22.39
CA ASN A 175 11.53 21.64 21.45
C ASN A 175 10.10 21.84 21.97
N GLY A 176 9.68 23.09 22.22
CA GLY A 176 8.30 23.40 22.65
C GLY A 176 7.21 22.99 21.62
N ARG A 177 7.60 22.54 20.44
CA ARG A 177 6.74 22.07 19.35
C ARG A 177 6.85 20.56 19.10
N PHE A 178 7.44 19.81 20.01
CA PHE A 178 7.80 18.40 19.87
C PHE A 178 6.71 17.52 19.22
N HIS A 179 5.52 17.48 19.81
CA HIS A 179 4.37 16.76 19.24
C HIS A 179 3.78 17.48 18.01
N THR A 180 3.84 18.81 17.96
CA THR A 180 3.31 19.62 16.86
C THR A 180 4.04 19.33 15.56
N ASP A 181 5.37 19.30 15.58
CA ASP A 181 6.17 19.07 14.37
C ASP A 181 5.97 17.65 13.84
N TRP A 182 5.86 16.68 14.74
CA TRP A 182 5.50 15.31 14.36
C TRP A 182 4.09 15.22 13.74
N LEU A 183 3.09 15.88 14.34
CA LEU A 183 1.72 15.92 13.82
C LEU A 183 1.66 16.61 12.45
N ASN A 184 2.39 17.69 12.26
CA ASN A 184 2.47 18.40 10.98
C ASN A 184 3.11 17.54 9.89
N MET A 185 4.08 16.70 10.23
CA MET A 185 4.69 15.75 9.32
C MET A 185 3.74 14.61 8.94
N ILE A 186 3.10 13.96 9.91
CA ILE A 186 2.33 12.72 9.64
C ILE A 186 0.95 13.01 9.01
N TYR A 187 0.27 14.08 9.41
CA TYR A 187 -1.08 14.40 9.00
C TYR A 187 -1.27 14.53 7.47
N PRO A 188 -0.46 15.34 6.75
CA PRO A 188 -0.61 15.48 5.30
C PRO A 188 -0.35 14.16 4.57
N ARG A 189 0.59 13.34 5.03
CA ARG A 189 0.93 12.03 4.47
C ARG A 189 -0.21 11.05 4.58
N LEU A 190 -0.81 10.92 5.76
CA LEU A 190 -1.98 10.06 5.97
C LEU A 190 -3.18 10.51 5.14
N LYS A 191 -3.36 11.81 4.97
CA LYS A 191 -4.43 12.37 4.15
C LYS A 191 -4.32 11.98 2.68
N VAL A 192 -3.13 12.08 2.10
CA VAL A 192 -2.89 11.69 0.71
C VAL A 192 -2.93 10.17 0.58
N ALA A 193 -2.34 9.43 1.53
CA ALA A 193 -2.33 7.98 1.55
C ALA A 193 -3.74 7.36 1.57
N ARG A 194 -4.69 7.99 2.28
CA ARG A 194 -6.10 7.56 2.28
C ARG A 194 -6.70 7.53 0.88
N ASP A 195 -6.35 8.48 0.02
CA ASP A 195 -6.90 8.52 -1.33
C ASP A 195 -6.40 7.36 -2.20
N LEU A 196 -5.18 6.89 -1.95
CA LEU A 196 -4.60 5.75 -2.67
C LEU A 196 -5.26 4.42 -2.30
N LEU A 197 -5.78 4.28 -1.06
CA LEU A 197 -6.45 3.05 -0.64
C LEU A 197 -7.69 2.74 -1.50
N SER A 198 -7.90 1.47 -1.82
CA SER A 198 -9.18 0.97 -2.35
C SER A 198 -10.28 1.14 -1.29
N ASP A 199 -11.55 1.07 -1.67
CA ASP A 199 -12.65 1.25 -0.70
C ASP A 199 -12.58 0.25 0.46
N ASP A 200 -12.21 -0.98 0.17
CA ASP A 200 -11.99 -2.07 1.12
C ASP A 200 -10.52 -2.16 1.59
N GLY A 201 -9.71 -1.14 1.30
CA GLY A 201 -8.31 -1.06 1.66
C GLY A 201 -8.09 -0.78 3.14
N VAL A 202 -6.96 -1.25 3.66
CA VAL A 202 -6.60 -1.22 5.08
C VAL A 202 -5.25 -0.54 5.27
N ILE A 203 -5.12 0.28 6.32
CA ILE A 203 -3.84 0.82 6.77
C ILE A 203 -3.47 0.26 8.14
N PHE A 204 -2.22 -0.15 8.29
CA PHE A 204 -1.58 -0.53 9.55
C PHE A 204 -0.43 0.42 9.83
N ILE A 205 -0.38 0.99 11.02
CA ILE A 205 0.62 1.97 11.43
C ILE A 205 1.26 1.50 12.73
N SER A 206 2.55 1.18 12.67
CA SER A 206 3.34 0.86 13.88
C SER A 206 3.67 2.14 14.64
N ILE A 207 3.58 2.10 15.96
CA ILE A 207 3.86 3.23 16.84
C ILE A 207 4.12 2.72 18.27
N ASP A 208 4.75 3.55 19.12
CA ASP A 208 4.92 3.29 20.54
C ASP A 208 4.08 4.22 21.42
N ASP A 209 4.35 4.21 22.73
CA ASP A 209 3.62 5.00 23.74
C ASP A 209 3.74 6.52 23.54
N ASN A 210 4.76 7.02 22.82
CA ASN A 210 5.00 8.46 22.71
C ASN A 210 3.91 9.18 21.91
N GLU A 211 3.42 8.56 20.83
CA GLU A 211 2.49 9.22 19.90
C GLU A 211 1.22 8.42 19.58
N VAL A 212 0.99 7.24 20.20
CA VAL A 212 -0.18 6.39 19.90
C VAL A 212 -1.50 7.12 20.06
N GLU A 213 -1.64 7.96 21.09
CA GLU A 213 -2.88 8.72 21.35
C GLU A 213 -3.11 9.82 20.32
N ASN A 214 -2.05 10.56 19.97
CA ASN A 214 -2.11 11.60 18.94
C ASN A 214 -2.38 11.00 17.57
N LEU A 215 -1.71 9.91 17.23
CA LEU A 215 -1.91 9.19 15.98
C LEU A 215 -3.33 8.67 15.85
N LYS A 216 -3.89 8.08 16.92
CA LYS A 216 -5.29 7.62 16.92
C LYS A 216 -6.25 8.76 16.58
N LYS A 217 -6.10 9.95 17.20
CA LYS A 217 -6.93 11.13 16.94
C LYS A 217 -6.78 11.67 15.52
N VAL A 218 -5.57 11.68 14.99
CA VAL A 218 -5.31 12.05 13.59
C VAL A 218 -6.01 11.08 12.64
N CYS A 219 -5.89 9.78 12.90
CA CYS A 219 -6.52 8.75 12.07
C CYS A 219 -8.06 8.80 12.16
N ASP A 220 -8.63 9.08 13.32
CA ASP A 220 -10.09 9.29 13.46
C ASP A 220 -10.57 10.44 12.56
N GLU A 221 -9.80 11.52 12.46
CA GLU A 221 -10.13 12.65 11.59
C GLU A 221 -9.95 12.30 10.11
N VAL A 222 -8.83 11.64 9.77
CA VAL A 222 -8.49 11.35 8.36
C VAL A 222 -9.34 10.21 7.80
N TYR A 223 -9.45 9.10 8.51
CA TYR A 223 -10.13 7.89 8.02
C TYR A 223 -11.59 7.83 8.47
N GLY A 224 -11.96 8.52 9.54
CA GLY A 224 -13.26 8.45 10.21
C GLY A 224 -13.27 7.45 11.38
N GLU A 225 -13.76 7.86 12.55
CA GLU A 225 -13.81 7.01 13.75
C GLU A 225 -14.58 5.70 13.51
N GLN A 226 -15.65 5.74 12.70
CA GLN A 226 -16.44 4.56 12.34
C GLN A 226 -15.66 3.50 11.55
N ASN A 227 -14.54 3.87 10.95
CA ASN A 227 -13.68 3.00 10.15
C ASN A 227 -12.49 2.42 10.95
N PHE A 228 -12.44 2.74 12.24
CA PHE A 228 -11.48 2.14 13.17
C PHE A 228 -11.72 0.64 13.30
N ILE A 229 -10.65 -0.16 13.24
CA ILE A 229 -10.69 -1.62 13.42
C ILE A 229 -10.25 -1.96 14.82
N ASP A 230 -8.95 -1.78 15.14
CA ASP A 230 -8.39 -2.04 16.47
C ASP A 230 -6.99 -1.43 16.62
N ILE A 231 -6.46 -1.47 17.85
CA ILE A 231 -5.04 -1.29 18.15
C ILE A 231 -4.49 -2.68 18.53
N PHE A 232 -3.68 -3.24 17.64
CA PHE A 232 -3.00 -4.49 17.91
C PHE A 232 -1.77 -4.24 18.77
N ASN A 233 -1.59 -5.05 19.82
CA ASN A 233 -0.49 -4.97 20.75
C ASN A 233 0.56 -6.02 20.35
N TRP A 234 1.67 -5.60 19.76
CA TRP A 234 2.74 -6.49 19.38
C TRP A 234 3.77 -6.62 20.49
N ALA A 235 4.03 -7.86 20.94
CA ALA A 235 5.09 -8.17 21.88
C ALA A 235 6.46 -8.07 21.19
N LYS A 236 7.07 -6.87 21.25
CA LYS A 236 8.34 -6.56 20.58
C LYS A 236 9.55 -7.28 21.18
N THR A 237 9.46 -7.71 22.43
CA THR A 237 10.54 -8.38 23.17
C THR A 237 9.96 -9.35 24.20
N GLU A 238 10.64 -10.47 24.42
CA GLU A 238 10.39 -11.39 25.54
C GLU A 238 11.41 -11.17 26.69
N THR A 239 12.47 -10.38 26.44
CA THR A 239 13.56 -10.11 27.39
C THR A 239 13.73 -8.60 27.63
N PRO A 240 12.75 -7.93 28.25
CA PRO A 240 12.80 -6.50 28.46
C PRO A 240 13.95 -6.08 29.37
N GLU A 241 14.56 -4.94 29.10
CA GLU A 241 15.66 -4.39 29.89
C GLU A 241 15.30 -4.22 31.37
N ASN A 242 16.24 -4.56 32.26
CA ASN A 242 16.06 -4.49 33.71
C ASN A 242 16.24 -3.07 34.30
N LEU A 243 16.43 -2.06 33.47
CA LEU A 243 16.75 -0.70 33.91
C LEU A 243 15.52 0.09 34.37
N SER A 244 14.31 -0.31 33.99
CA SER A 244 13.08 0.36 34.39
C SER A 244 12.72 0.10 35.87
N ILE A 245 12.43 1.19 36.61
CA ILE A 245 12.08 1.12 38.04
C ILE A 245 10.57 0.85 38.24
N LYS A 246 9.72 1.24 37.28
CA LYS A 246 8.27 1.19 37.43
C LYS A 246 7.60 0.11 36.59
N CYS A 247 7.87 0.08 35.30
CA CYS A 247 7.26 -0.86 34.36
C CYS A 247 8.25 -1.22 33.25
N ARG A 248 8.29 -2.49 32.86
CA ARG A 248 9.05 -2.93 31.69
C ARG A 248 8.11 -2.94 30.50
N GLN A 249 8.43 -2.14 29.48
CA GLN A 249 7.66 -2.11 28.26
C GLN A 249 8.06 -3.25 27.34
N ILE A 250 7.09 -4.08 27.00
CA ILE A 250 7.28 -5.26 26.14
C ILE A 250 6.47 -5.19 24.85
N ILE A 251 5.62 -4.16 24.69
CA ILE A 251 4.74 -4.02 23.54
C ILE A 251 5.04 -2.75 22.76
N GLU A 252 4.74 -2.82 21.48
CA GLU A 252 4.48 -1.71 20.58
C GLU A 252 3.09 -1.89 19.98
N TYR A 253 2.56 -0.83 19.38
CA TYR A 253 1.20 -0.81 18.87
C TYR A 253 1.19 -0.83 17.34
N VAL A 254 0.17 -1.46 16.78
CA VAL A 254 -0.16 -1.36 15.35
C VAL A 254 -1.60 -0.89 15.25
N ILE A 255 -1.78 0.38 14.89
CA ILE A 255 -3.12 0.97 14.71
C ILE A 255 -3.65 0.55 13.35
N CYS A 256 -4.92 0.13 13.30
CA CYS A 256 -5.56 -0.35 12.10
C CYS A 256 -6.86 0.40 11.78
N TYR A 257 -6.94 0.91 10.55
CA TYR A 257 -8.15 1.50 9.96
C TYR A 257 -8.43 0.88 8.59
N GLN A 258 -9.70 0.74 8.26
CA GLN A 258 -10.14 0.48 6.90
C GLN A 258 -10.57 1.80 6.25
N LYS A 259 -10.40 1.99 4.93
CA LYS A 259 -10.86 3.22 4.26
C LYS A 259 -12.37 3.36 4.37
N LYS A 260 -13.08 2.24 4.21
CA LYS A 260 -14.53 2.14 4.37
C LYS A 260 -14.85 0.78 4.98
N LYS A 261 -15.11 0.77 6.28
CA LYS A 261 -15.34 -0.45 7.04
C LYS A 261 -16.54 -1.21 6.51
N ASP A 262 -16.32 -2.48 6.23
CA ASP A 262 -17.30 -3.42 5.72
C ASP A 262 -17.44 -4.66 6.62
N GLU A 263 -18.24 -5.63 6.19
CA GLU A 263 -18.46 -6.90 6.90
C GLU A 263 -17.41 -7.98 6.59
N THR A 264 -16.36 -7.64 5.82
CA THR A 264 -15.31 -8.59 5.44
C THR A 264 -14.52 -9.03 6.68
N ARG A 265 -14.48 -10.34 6.88
CA ARG A 265 -13.82 -10.92 8.05
C ARG A 265 -12.32 -11.03 7.84
N PHE A 266 -11.54 -10.43 8.72
CA PHE A 266 -10.08 -10.66 8.77
C PHE A 266 -9.78 -12.12 9.13
N ARG A 267 -8.71 -12.65 8.54
CA ARG A 267 -8.23 -14.01 8.75
C ARG A 267 -6.98 -14.02 9.61
N GLY A 268 -7.10 -14.56 10.80
CA GLY A 268 -5.96 -14.78 11.70
C GLY A 268 -5.33 -16.16 11.47
N VAL A 269 -4.88 -16.79 12.55
CA VAL A 269 -4.20 -18.08 12.49
C VAL A 269 -5.16 -19.18 12.04
N GLN A 270 -4.69 -20.01 11.11
CA GLN A 270 -5.39 -21.24 10.73
C GLN A 270 -5.42 -22.19 11.91
N LYS A 271 -6.62 -22.59 12.32
CA LYS A 271 -6.77 -23.56 13.43
C LYS A 271 -6.79 -24.97 12.87
N TYR A 272 -5.81 -25.74 13.25
CA TYR A 272 -5.81 -27.18 13.04
C TYR A 272 -6.21 -27.83 14.38
N SER A 273 -7.39 -28.44 14.44
CA SER A 273 -7.82 -29.17 15.62
C SER A 273 -7.76 -30.65 15.34
N THR A 274 -6.93 -31.36 16.09
CA THR A 274 -6.92 -32.83 16.14
C THR A 274 -7.94 -33.38 17.13
N SER A 275 -8.69 -32.50 17.83
CA SER A 275 -9.70 -32.89 18.80
C SER A 275 -11.09 -32.89 18.16
N SER A 276 -11.86 -33.93 18.42
CA SER A 276 -13.24 -34.01 17.99
C SER A 276 -14.13 -33.05 18.76
N ASN A 277 -14.92 -32.24 18.05
CA ASN A 277 -15.82 -31.25 18.62
C ASN A 277 -17.23 -31.84 18.77
N GLY A 278 -17.86 -31.63 19.92
CA GLY A 278 -19.24 -32.10 20.16
C GLY A 278 -20.25 -31.39 19.23
N LEU A 279 -21.16 -32.16 18.65
CA LEU A 279 -22.22 -31.64 17.77
C LEU A 279 -23.48 -31.21 18.53
N LEU A 280 -23.59 -31.54 19.82
CA LEU A 280 -24.74 -31.15 20.67
C LEU A 280 -24.57 -29.72 21.20
N ASN A 281 -25.69 -28.97 21.33
CA ASN A 281 -25.73 -27.64 21.88
C ASN A 281 -27.01 -27.40 22.65
N GLN A 282 -26.98 -27.34 23.97
CA GLN A 282 -28.15 -27.27 24.85
C GLN A 282 -29.06 -26.04 24.65
N PRO A 283 -28.55 -24.83 24.32
CA PRO A 283 -29.39 -23.67 24.03
C PRO A 283 -30.25 -23.81 22.76
N ASN A 284 -29.93 -24.70 21.85
CA ASN A 284 -30.63 -24.83 20.57
C ASN A 284 -31.95 -25.62 20.72
N PRO A 285 -32.95 -25.41 19.85
CA PRO A 285 -34.18 -26.22 19.81
C PRO A 285 -33.85 -27.67 19.46
N ILE A 286 -34.75 -28.57 19.83
CA ILE A 286 -34.66 -29.99 19.43
C ILE A 286 -34.85 -30.10 17.92
N GLY A 287 -33.93 -30.81 17.27
CA GLY A 287 -33.96 -31.12 15.84
C GLY A 287 -33.71 -32.60 15.59
N ILE A 288 -33.84 -32.99 14.33
CA ILE A 288 -33.50 -34.35 13.86
C ILE A 288 -32.39 -34.25 12.84
N LEU A 289 -31.33 -35.02 13.05
CA LEU A 289 -30.27 -35.19 12.05
C LEU A 289 -30.27 -36.64 11.54
N LYS A 290 -30.18 -36.80 10.21
CA LYS A 290 -30.08 -38.08 9.52
C LYS A 290 -28.63 -38.30 9.14
N PHE A 291 -28.11 -39.47 9.50
CA PHE A 291 -26.71 -39.84 9.21
C PHE A 291 -26.75 -40.98 8.15
N PRO A 292 -25.99 -40.87 7.05
CA PRO A 292 -25.92 -41.92 6.04
C PRO A 292 -25.21 -43.17 6.54
N ALA A 293 -25.45 -44.30 5.90
CA ALA A 293 -24.78 -45.57 6.19
C ALA A 293 -23.28 -45.49 5.83
N ASN A 294 -22.44 -46.18 6.58
CA ASN A 294 -20.98 -46.33 6.37
C ASN A 294 -20.18 -45.03 6.44
N VAL A 295 -20.69 -44.00 7.12
CA VAL A 295 -20.04 -42.66 7.23
C VAL A 295 -19.63 -42.35 8.64
N VAL A 296 -20.45 -42.70 9.65
CA VAL A 296 -20.20 -42.34 11.03
C VAL A 296 -19.30 -43.39 11.72
N GLN A 297 -18.19 -42.94 12.26
CA GLN A 297 -17.22 -43.76 12.99
C GLN A 297 -17.69 -44.02 14.44
N THR A 298 -17.33 -45.18 15.00
CA THR A 298 -17.65 -45.51 16.39
C THR A 298 -16.61 -46.43 17.02
N LYS A 299 -16.56 -46.42 18.35
CA LYS A 299 -15.82 -47.39 19.18
C LYS A 299 -16.78 -48.37 19.88
N ILE A 300 -18.06 -48.33 19.58
CA ILE A 300 -19.06 -49.28 20.09
C ILE A 300 -18.79 -50.64 19.48
N GLN A 301 -19.05 -51.71 20.25
CA GLN A 301 -18.85 -53.09 19.78
C GLN A 301 -19.84 -53.43 18.63
N ASN A 302 -19.41 -54.31 17.77
CA ASN A 302 -20.23 -54.84 16.65
C ASN A 302 -21.56 -55.40 17.17
N GLY A 303 -22.67 -55.07 16.52
CA GLY A 303 -23.97 -55.53 16.86
C GLY A 303 -25.10 -54.55 16.49
N ILE A 304 -26.33 -54.93 16.74
CA ILE A 304 -27.51 -54.11 16.51
C ILE A 304 -27.80 -53.31 17.81
N ILE A 305 -27.98 -52.03 17.67
CA ILE A 305 -28.37 -51.12 18.76
C ILE A 305 -29.81 -50.70 18.53
N PRO A 306 -30.73 -50.98 19.46
CA PRO A 306 -32.16 -50.70 19.28
C PRO A 306 -32.43 -49.18 19.34
N ALA A 307 -33.49 -48.73 18.68
CA ALA A 307 -34.07 -47.42 18.85
C ALA A 307 -34.41 -47.18 20.30
N GLY A 308 -34.18 -45.93 20.78
CA GLY A 308 -34.45 -45.63 22.18
C GLY A 308 -33.81 -44.33 22.64
N LYS A 309 -33.95 -44.04 23.95
CA LYS A 309 -33.35 -42.87 24.55
C LYS A 309 -31.98 -43.19 25.11
N TYR A 310 -31.04 -42.35 24.75
CA TYR A 310 -29.64 -42.39 25.15
C TYR A 310 -29.25 -41.00 25.70
N GLY A 311 -28.01 -40.75 25.98
CA GLY A 311 -27.55 -39.47 26.47
C GLY A 311 -26.95 -39.56 27.89
N THR A 312 -27.05 -38.49 28.65
CA THR A 312 -26.54 -38.34 30.01
C THR A 312 -27.49 -37.42 30.80
N ASP A 313 -27.24 -37.23 32.09
CA ASP A 313 -27.99 -36.26 32.93
C ASP A 313 -27.93 -34.81 32.39
N LYS A 314 -26.98 -34.52 31.49
CA LYS A 314 -26.76 -33.18 30.91
C LYS A 314 -27.43 -32.97 29.56
N TYR A 315 -27.73 -34.05 28.84
CA TYR A 315 -28.34 -33.97 27.51
C TYR A 315 -29.07 -35.26 27.14
N ASP A 316 -30.19 -35.10 26.43
CA ASP A 316 -31.02 -36.20 25.90
C ASP A 316 -30.70 -36.39 24.42
N VAL A 317 -30.56 -37.64 24.01
CA VAL A 317 -30.44 -38.05 22.61
C VAL A 317 -31.38 -39.23 22.39
N GLU A 318 -32.22 -39.18 21.37
CA GLU A 318 -33.16 -40.24 21.01
C GLU A 318 -32.70 -40.81 19.62
N LEU A 319 -32.36 -42.10 19.61
CA LEU A 319 -32.14 -42.84 18.38
C LEU A 319 -33.49 -43.32 17.83
N LEU A 320 -33.86 -42.87 16.62
CA LEU A 320 -35.22 -43.04 16.09
C LEU A 320 -35.44 -44.38 15.37
N ASN A 321 -34.41 -45.06 15.01
CA ASN A 321 -34.45 -46.36 14.36
C ASN A 321 -33.28 -47.24 14.78
N ASP A 322 -33.44 -48.55 14.74
CA ASP A 322 -32.36 -49.50 15.03
C ASP A 322 -31.18 -49.24 14.08
N VAL A 323 -29.94 -49.42 14.59
CA VAL A 323 -28.73 -49.20 13.82
C VAL A 323 -27.72 -50.34 14.05
N GLU A 324 -27.08 -50.79 12.99
CA GLU A 324 -26.05 -51.83 13.06
C GLU A 324 -24.66 -51.23 13.03
N VAL A 325 -23.81 -51.71 13.94
CA VAL A 325 -22.37 -51.38 14.03
C VAL A 325 -21.55 -52.57 13.57
N LYS A 326 -20.60 -52.31 12.67
CA LYS A 326 -19.64 -53.33 12.22
C LYS A 326 -18.31 -52.65 11.89
N ASP A 327 -17.22 -53.22 12.38
CA ASP A 327 -15.84 -52.80 12.08
C ASP A 327 -15.56 -51.31 12.33
N GLY A 328 -16.15 -50.76 13.42
CA GLY A 328 -15.96 -49.37 13.80
C GLY A 328 -16.81 -48.36 13.02
N LEU A 329 -17.80 -48.80 12.26
CA LEU A 329 -18.74 -47.95 11.48
C LEU A 329 -20.18 -48.31 11.77
N PHE A 330 -21.05 -47.30 11.71
CA PHE A 330 -22.49 -47.51 11.58
C PHE A 330 -22.82 -47.88 10.14
N ILE A 331 -23.14 -49.16 9.87
CA ILE A 331 -23.34 -49.69 8.50
C ILE A 331 -24.75 -49.49 7.96
N SER A 332 -25.70 -49.08 8.82
CA SER A 332 -27.05 -48.68 8.43
C SER A 332 -27.26 -47.17 8.65
N ALA A 333 -28.07 -46.55 7.81
CA ALA A 333 -28.50 -45.19 8.01
C ALA A 333 -29.38 -45.05 9.25
N PHE A 334 -29.21 -43.97 10.00
CA PHE A 334 -29.96 -43.72 11.24
C PHE A 334 -30.27 -42.25 11.46
N SER A 335 -31.20 -41.98 12.37
CA SER A 335 -31.60 -40.63 12.72
C SER A 335 -31.49 -40.42 14.23
N LEU A 336 -30.94 -39.29 14.61
CA LEU A 336 -30.88 -38.84 15.99
C LEU A 336 -31.75 -37.62 16.18
N LYS A 337 -32.51 -37.60 17.29
CA LYS A 337 -33.26 -36.42 17.74
C LYS A 337 -32.61 -35.89 19.00
N ALA A 338 -32.10 -34.68 18.92
CA ALA A 338 -31.43 -33.99 20.04
C ALA A 338 -31.34 -32.47 19.76
N LYS A 339 -30.65 -31.74 20.65
CA LYS A 339 -30.32 -30.34 20.45
C LYS A 339 -29.00 -30.20 19.75
N PHE A 340 -28.98 -29.95 18.43
CA PHE A 340 -27.78 -29.92 17.63
C PHE A 340 -27.28 -28.50 17.34
N LYS A 341 -25.97 -28.35 17.11
CA LYS A 341 -25.35 -27.13 16.56
C LYS A 341 -25.71 -26.93 15.08
N TRP A 342 -25.87 -28.02 14.34
CA TRP A 342 -26.02 -28.01 12.89
C TRP A 342 -27.46 -28.36 12.48
N GLN A 343 -27.82 -27.85 11.31
CA GLN A 343 -29.01 -28.29 10.57
C GLN A 343 -28.61 -29.38 9.57
N GLN A 344 -29.59 -30.11 9.03
CA GLN A 344 -29.34 -31.22 8.09
C GLN A 344 -28.53 -30.80 6.87
N SER A 345 -28.90 -29.70 6.23
CA SER A 345 -28.19 -29.20 5.05
C SER A 345 -26.73 -28.88 5.33
N TYR A 346 -26.41 -28.40 6.53
CA TYR A 346 -25.04 -28.15 6.94
C TYR A 346 -24.27 -29.45 7.20
N LEU A 347 -24.89 -30.45 7.85
CA LEU A 347 -24.29 -31.77 8.02
C LEU A 347 -23.96 -32.42 6.67
N ASP A 348 -24.90 -32.36 5.72
CA ASP A 348 -24.74 -32.95 4.39
C ASP A 348 -23.57 -32.30 3.62
N ASN A 349 -23.46 -30.97 3.67
CA ASN A 349 -22.33 -30.24 3.09
C ASN A 349 -20.99 -30.59 3.74
N GLU A 350 -20.97 -30.69 5.06
CA GLU A 350 -19.75 -31.04 5.79
C GLU A 350 -19.27 -32.46 5.49
N LEU A 351 -20.21 -33.40 5.39
CA LEU A 351 -19.87 -34.77 4.98
C LEU A 351 -19.34 -34.83 3.54
N ALA A 352 -19.90 -34.04 2.64
CA ALA A 352 -19.41 -33.94 1.25
C ALA A 352 -18.00 -33.34 1.21
N ASN A 353 -17.62 -32.46 2.15
CA ASN A 353 -16.31 -31.86 2.29
C ASN A 353 -15.32 -32.73 3.10
N GLY A 354 -15.67 -33.97 3.43
CA GLY A 354 -14.79 -34.91 4.09
C GLY A 354 -14.68 -34.75 5.61
N THR A 355 -15.60 -34.00 6.24
CA THR A 355 -15.69 -33.92 7.71
C THR A 355 -16.01 -35.28 8.30
N ILE A 356 -15.19 -35.75 9.24
CA ILE A 356 -15.38 -37.02 9.93
C ILE A 356 -16.38 -36.84 11.06
N ILE A 357 -17.45 -37.65 11.07
CA ILE A 357 -18.39 -37.72 12.19
C ILE A 357 -18.12 -38.99 12.99
N SER A 358 -18.10 -38.85 14.31
CA SER A 358 -17.92 -39.97 15.23
C SER A 358 -18.94 -40.00 16.37
N ILE A 359 -19.37 -41.17 16.77
CA ILE A 359 -20.18 -41.44 17.97
C ILE A 359 -19.46 -42.52 18.78
N PRO A 360 -18.54 -42.12 19.68
CA PRO A 360 -17.60 -43.07 20.28
C PRO A 360 -18.20 -43.96 21.35
N THR A 361 -19.35 -43.66 21.93
CA THR A 361 -19.95 -44.39 23.05
C THR A 361 -21.46 -44.55 22.93
N MET A 362 -22.03 -45.47 23.71
CA MET A 362 -23.49 -45.67 23.81
C MET A 362 -24.30 -44.47 24.33
N LYS A 363 -23.64 -43.37 24.70
CA LYS A 363 -24.30 -42.09 25.00
C LYS A 363 -24.86 -41.37 23.79
N PHE A 364 -24.53 -41.82 22.60
CA PHE A 364 -24.93 -41.26 21.31
C PHE A 364 -24.68 -39.74 21.18
N SER A 365 -23.57 -39.27 21.76
CA SER A 365 -23.14 -37.89 21.59
C SER A 365 -22.29 -37.76 20.31
N PRO A 366 -22.82 -37.26 19.20
CA PRO A 366 -22.05 -37.11 17.98
C PRO A 366 -21.03 -36.00 18.13
N ALA A 367 -19.87 -36.25 17.54
CA ALA A 367 -18.78 -35.30 17.45
C ALA A 367 -18.25 -35.26 16.01
N TYR A 368 -17.62 -34.15 15.66
CA TYR A 368 -17.07 -33.95 14.32
C TYR A 368 -15.62 -33.51 14.38
N GLU A 369 -14.88 -33.89 13.36
CA GLU A 369 -13.50 -33.48 13.10
C GLU A 369 -13.41 -33.00 11.65
N LYS A 370 -13.07 -31.73 11.46
CA LYS A 370 -12.91 -31.13 10.13
C LYS A 370 -11.47 -31.26 9.70
N MET A 371 -11.24 -31.50 8.42
CA MET A 371 -9.90 -31.45 7.86
C MET A 371 -9.33 -30.03 7.93
N GLU A 372 -10.18 -29.04 7.69
CA GLU A 372 -9.81 -27.63 7.79
C GLU A 372 -10.90 -26.80 8.50
N TYR A 373 -10.50 -25.92 9.37
CA TYR A 373 -11.37 -24.92 9.99
C TYR A 373 -11.14 -23.57 9.30
N ALA A 374 -12.20 -22.77 9.18
CA ALA A 374 -12.00 -21.37 8.77
C ALA A 374 -11.02 -20.67 9.74
N PRO A 375 -10.09 -19.84 9.25
CA PRO A 375 -9.20 -19.08 10.11
C PRO A 375 -9.97 -18.32 11.20
N GLU A 376 -9.43 -18.25 12.39
CA GLU A 376 -10.01 -17.42 13.44
C GLU A 376 -9.86 -15.94 13.08
N VAL A 377 -10.73 -15.08 13.60
CA VAL A 377 -10.49 -13.63 13.56
C VAL A 377 -9.25 -13.33 14.40
N PRO A 378 -8.31 -12.50 13.93
CA PRO A 378 -7.11 -12.20 14.70
C PRO A 378 -7.45 -11.59 16.06
N THR A 379 -6.67 -11.96 17.07
CA THR A 379 -6.71 -11.30 18.39
C THR A 379 -5.89 -10.02 18.35
N ASN A 380 -6.21 -9.06 19.19
CA ASN A 380 -5.43 -7.81 19.28
C ASN A 380 -4.10 -7.95 20.06
N LEU A 381 -3.69 -9.17 20.43
CA LEU A 381 -2.37 -9.47 20.94
C LEU A 381 -1.58 -10.28 19.91
N ILE A 382 -0.52 -9.69 19.39
CA ILE A 382 0.41 -10.29 18.44
C ILE A 382 1.69 -10.70 19.16
N ASN A 383 2.05 -11.98 19.11
CA ASN A 383 3.25 -12.53 19.76
C ASN A 383 3.67 -13.86 19.12
N SER A 384 4.64 -14.55 19.72
CA SER A 384 5.13 -15.85 19.26
C SER A 384 4.06 -16.94 19.14
N LYS A 385 2.93 -16.85 19.88
CA LYS A 385 1.80 -17.81 19.77
C LYS A 385 1.06 -17.73 18.44
N VAL A 386 1.11 -16.59 17.79
CA VAL A 386 0.54 -16.39 16.44
C VAL A 386 1.63 -16.45 15.35
N GLY A 387 2.84 -16.87 15.70
CA GLY A 387 3.95 -17.06 14.77
C GLY A 387 4.67 -15.74 14.41
N VAL A 388 4.57 -14.71 15.25
CA VAL A 388 5.23 -13.43 15.04
C VAL A 388 6.43 -13.28 15.96
N ASP A 389 7.58 -12.95 15.37
CA ASP A 389 8.87 -12.81 16.04
C ASP A 389 8.99 -11.47 16.78
N THR A 390 10.05 -11.37 17.59
CA THR A 390 10.45 -10.16 18.31
C THR A 390 11.47 -9.33 17.54
N ASN A 391 11.83 -8.16 18.07
CA ASN A 391 12.90 -7.31 17.52
C ASN A 391 14.26 -7.99 17.57
N GLU A 392 14.52 -8.79 18.62
CA GLU A 392 15.77 -9.55 18.76
C GLU A 392 15.93 -10.55 17.62
N ASN A 393 14.87 -11.33 17.34
CA ASN A 393 14.88 -12.31 16.25
C ASN A 393 15.02 -11.64 14.89
N ALA A 394 14.35 -10.48 14.69
CA ALA A 394 14.49 -9.69 13.47
C ALA A 394 15.92 -9.17 13.29
N GLY A 395 16.58 -8.74 14.39
CA GLY A 395 17.98 -8.32 14.38
C GLY A 395 18.94 -9.46 14.05
N GLU A 396 18.70 -10.65 14.58
CA GLU A 396 19.48 -11.86 14.26
C GLU A 396 19.27 -12.30 12.80
N TYR A 397 18.04 -12.29 12.32
CA TYR A 397 17.74 -12.57 10.93
C TYR A 397 18.50 -11.62 9.99
N GLN A 398 18.51 -10.33 10.31
CA GLN A 398 19.21 -9.33 9.53
C GLN A 398 20.73 -9.50 9.57
N LEU A 399 21.29 -9.86 10.75
CA LEU A 399 22.71 -10.20 10.88
C LEU A 399 23.08 -11.35 9.95
N ASN A 400 22.25 -12.39 9.87
CA ASN A 400 22.46 -13.54 8.97
C ASN A 400 22.31 -13.17 7.49
N LEU A 401 21.49 -12.15 7.15
CA LEU A 401 21.29 -11.71 5.77
C LEU A 401 22.43 -10.83 5.27
N PHE A 402 23.04 -10.02 6.15
CA PHE A 402 24.06 -9.03 5.78
C PHE A 402 25.47 -9.37 6.29
N ASP A 403 25.64 -10.41 7.09
CA ASP A 403 26.88 -10.76 7.82
C ASP A 403 27.33 -9.73 8.88
N LYS A 404 26.55 -8.65 9.05
CA LYS A 404 26.78 -7.56 9.99
C LYS A 404 25.45 -6.90 10.39
N LYS A 405 25.40 -6.29 11.56
CA LYS A 405 24.31 -5.39 11.93
C LYS A 405 24.43 -4.08 11.13
N VAL A 406 23.47 -3.80 10.27
CA VAL A 406 23.45 -2.61 9.39
C VAL A 406 22.21 -1.75 9.62
N PHE A 407 21.27 -2.19 10.47
CA PHE A 407 20.04 -1.51 10.81
C PHE A 407 19.73 -1.63 12.30
N ASN A 408 19.15 -0.57 12.87
CA ASN A 408 18.60 -0.59 14.22
C ASN A 408 17.13 -1.03 14.18
N PHE A 409 16.75 -1.92 15.10
CA PHE A 409 15.37 -2.32 15.36
C PHE A 409 14.52 -2.61 14.10
N PRO A 410 14.97 -3.51 13.19
CA PRO A 410 14.17 -3.88 12.04
C PRO A 410 12.89 -4.57 12.50
N LYS A 411 11.75 -4.26 11.88
CA LYS A 411 10.53 -5.02 12.14
C LYS A 411 10.69 -6.45 11.61
N PRO A 412 10.16 -7.46 12.30
CA PRO A 412 10.25 -8.84 11.82
C PRO A 412 9.37 -9.04 10.58
N VAL A 413 9.87 -9.79 9.62
CA VAL A 413 9.13 -10.18 8.41
C VAL A 413 7.82 -10.87 8.76
N SER A 414 7.83 -11.69 9.81
CA SER A 414 6.67 -12.43 10.31
C SER A 414 5.53 -11.50 10.77
N LEU A 415 5.81 -10.29 11.29
CA LEU A 415 4.78 -9.32 11.64
C LEU A 415 4.03 -8.85 10.38
N ILE A 416 4.77 -8.45 9.36
CA ILE A 416 4.16 -7.96 8.13
C ILE A 416 3.41 -9.07 7.41
N LYS A 417 3.97 -10.29 7.37
CA LYS A 417 3.28 -11.47 6.83
C LYS A 417 1.98 -11.76 7.57
N TYR A 418 1.97 -11.65 8.88
CA TYR A 418 0.78 -11.87 9.70
C TYR A 418 -0.31 -10.84 9.39
N LEU A 419 0.05 -9.54 9.30
CA LEU A 419 -0.89 -8.48 8.93
C LEU A 419 -1.42 -8.62 7.50
N LEU A 420 -0.58 -8.98 6.54
CA LEU A 420 -0.97 -9.30 5.16
C LEU A 420 -1.96 -10.48 5.12
N GLY A 421 -1.75 -11.47 5.98
CA GLY A 421 -2.61 -12.64 6.13
C GLY A 421 -4.04 -12.31 6.52
N PHE A 422 -4.30 -11.16 7.17
CA PHE A 422 -5.67 -10.72 7.50
C PHE A 422 -6.53 -10.51 6.27
N LEU A 423 -5.91 -10.16 5.15
CA LEU A 423 -6.57 -9.83 3.89
C LEU A 423 -6.67 -11.03 2.93
N ASP A 424 -6.16 -12.20 3.33
CA ASP A 424 -6.24 -13.42 2.51
C ASP A 424 -7.68 -13.84 2.23
N GLY A 425 -7.92 -14.40 1.03
CA GLY A 425 -9.19 -15.07 0.71
C GLY A 425 -10.07 -14.40 -0.33
N GLY A 426 -9.56 -13.39 -0.98
CA GLY A 426 -10.05 -12.90 -2.26
C GLY A 426 -9.10 -13.29 -3.39
N THR A 427 -9.00 -12.46 -4.40
CA THR A 427 -7.87 -12.47 -5.32
C THR A 427 -6.66 -11.93 -4.55
N ASP A 428 -5.64 -12.75 -4.36
CA ASP A 428 -4.39 -12.33 -3.73
C ASP A 428 -3.49 -11.54 -4.72
N ASP A 429 -4.11 -10.81 -5.65
CA ASP A 429 -3.47 -9.88 -6.59
C ASP A 429 -3.83 -8.45 -6.18
N PHE A 430 -2.93 -7.80 -5.44
CA PHE A 430 -3.12 -6.44 -4.95
C PHE A 430 -1.81 -5.73 -4.64
N ILE A 431 -1.90 -4.42 -4.50
CA ILE A 431 -0.75 -3.54 -4.21
C ILE A 431 -0.64 -3.30 -2.70
N VAL A 432 0.58 -3.45 -2.19
CA VAL A 432 1.01 -3.11 -0.83
C VAL A 432 1.91 -1.89 -0.91
N LEU A 433 1.57 -0.82 -0.20
CA LEU A 433 2.36 0.42 -0.15
C LEU A 433 2.99 0.58 1.24
N ASP A 434 4.28 0.89 1.25
CA ASP A 434 5.02 1.28 2.45
C ASP A 434 5.82 2.56 2.16
N PHE A 435 5.36 3.69 2.69
CA PHE A 435 5.99 4.98 2.43
C PHE A 435 6.89 5.49 3.58
N PHE A 436 7.22 4.61 4.52
CA PHE A 436 8.32 4.71 5.47
C PHE A 436 9.11 3.40 5.47
N SER A 437 9.57 3.00 4.27
CA SER A 437 10.00 1.61 4.03
C SER A 437 11.26 1.20 4.81
N GLY A 438 12.05 2.14 5.28
CA GLY A 438 13.23 1.89 6.12
C GLY A 438 14.13 0.79 5.53
N SER A 439 14.16 -0.33 6.22
CA SER A 439 14.91 -1.52 5.78
C SER A 439 14.22 -2.38 4.71
N ALA A 440 13.09 -1.94 4.17
CA ALA A 440 12.29 -2.68 3.17
C ALA A 440 11.78 -4.07 3.63
N THR A 441 11.41 -4.21 4.90
CA THR A 441 10.86 -5.46 5.46
C THR A 441 9.57 -5.87 4.75
N THR A 442 8.74 -4.90 4.37
CA THR A 442 7.47 -5.14 3.69
C THR A 442 7.67 -5.79 2.33
N ALA A 443 8.68 -5.38 1.56
CA ALA A 443 9.00 -6.00 0.27
C ALA A 443 9.37 -7.48 0.44
N GLU A 444 10.21 -7.80 1.42
CA GLU A 444 10.58 -9.18 1.72
C GLU A 444 9.37 -10.02 2.14
N ALA A 445 8.49 -9.48 2.99
CA ALA A 445 7.26 -10.17 3.41
C ALA A 445 6.35 -10.50 2.23
N VAL A 446 6.21 -9.59 1.28
CA VAL A 446 5.43 -9.80 0.05
C VAL A 446 6.04 -10.91 -0.82
N MET A 447 7.36 -10.88 -1.06
CA MET A 447 8.05 -11.93 -1.82
C MET A 447 7.91 -13.31 -1.18
N GLN A 448 8.04 -13.40 0.16
CA GLN A 448 7.88 -14.67 0.89
C GLN A 448 6.44 -15.19 0.78
N LEU A 449 5.42 -14.34 0.92
CA LEU A 449 4.02 -14.75 0.80
C LEU A 449 3.65 -15.18 -0.62
N ASN A 450 4.16 -14.49 -1.65
CA ASN A 450 3.95 -14.89 -3.04
C ASN A 450 4.58 -16.25 -3.33
N TYR A 451 5.73 -16.54 -2.70
CA TYR A 451 6.33 -17.86 -2.79
C TYR A 451 5.52 -18.93 -2.05
N GLU A 452 5.05 -18.66 -0.83
CA GLU A 452 4.28 -19.60 0.00
C GLU A 452 2.90 -19.91 -0.61
N LYS A 453 2.35 -18.99 -1.38
CA LYS A 453 1.03 -19.10 -2.03
C LYS A 453 1.16 -18.90 -3.55
N PRO A 454 1.35 -19.97 -4.33
CA PRO A 454 1.70 -19.88 -5.76
C PRO A 454 0.67 -19.16 -6.65
N ASN A 455 -0.57 -19.00 -6.18
CA ASN A 455 -1.62 -18.26 -6.91
C ASN A 455 -1.75 -16.80 -6.47
N SER A 456 -0.80 -16.31 -5.71
CA SER A 456 -0.75 -14.96 -5.17
C SER A 456 0.20 -14.10 -6.01
N ASN A 457 -0.23 -12.90 -6.35
CA ASN A 457 0.54 -11.93 -7.13
C ASN A 457 0.49 -10.56 -6.45
N ARG A 458 0.85 -10.51 -5.15
CA ARG A 458 0.97 -9.24 -4.43
C ARG A 458 2.15 -8.45 -4.98
N LYS A 459 1.95 -7.16 -5.18
CA LYS A 459 2.94 -6.20 -5.64
C LYS A 459 3.26 -5.23 -4.52
N TYR A 460 4.48 -4.73 -4.47
CA TYR A 460 4.83 -3.71 -3.48
C TYR A 460 5.28 -2.40 -4.13
N ILE A 461 5.02 -1.31 -3.43
CA ILE A 461 5.56 0.02 -3.68
C ILE A 461 6.25 0.46 -2.39
N MET A 462 7.58 0.53 -2.42
CA MET A 462 8.39 1.02 -1.30
C MET A 462 8.77 2.45 -1.56
N VAL A 463 8.61 3.34 -0.58
CA VAL A 463 9.05 4.74 -0.68
C VAL A 463 9.96 5.05 0.49
N GLN A 464 11.13 5.62 0.19
CA GLN A 464 12.13 6.00 1.18
C GLN A 464 12.87 7.25 0.76
N ILE A 465 13.13 8.14 1.70
CA ILE A 465 14.02 9.26 1.48
C ILE A 465 15.48 8.80 1.43
N ALA A 466 16.28 9.37 0.52
CA ALA A 466 17.68 9.04 0.35
C ALA A 466 18.55 9.68 1.44
N GLU A 467 18.38 9.25 2.69
CA GLU A 467 19.16 9.71 3.83
C GLU A 467 20.64 9.33 3.67
N ASP A 468 21.54 10.32 3.78
CA ASP A 468 23.00 10.13 3.72
C ASP A 468 23.51 9.53 5.03
N LEU A 469 24.09 8.34 4.98
CA LEU A 469 24.60 7.64 6.16
C LEU A 469 25.81 8.31 6.82
N TYR A 470 26.65 9.04 6.09
CA TYR A 470 27.75 9.81 6.70
C TYR A 470 27.21 10.94 7.57
N ARG A 471 26.15 11.59 7.12
CA ARG A 471 25.47 12.64 7.90
C ARG A 471 24.80 12.05 9.13
N SER A 472 24.11 10.94 9.02
CA SER A 472 23.50 10.23 10.14
C SER A 472 24.56 9.77 11.15
N LEU A 473 25.74 9.32 10.68
CA LEU A 473 26.87 8.97 11.52
C LEU A 473 27.39 10.18 12.31
N ALA A 474 27.47 11.36 11.69
CA ALA A 474 27.94 12.59 12.30
C ALA A 474 26.99 13.13 13.39
N THR A 475 25.69 13.00 13.17
CA THR A 475 24.63 13.54 14.06
C THR A 475 24.26 12.61 15.21
N THR A 476 24.50 11.32 15.07
CA THR A 476 24.18 10.32 16.10
C THR A 476 25.11 10.43 17.32
N SER A 477 24.55 10.38 18.53
CA SER A 477 25.29 10.41 19.79
C SER A 477 25.62 9.03 20.36
N SER A 478 24.78 8.03 20.08
CA SER A 478 24.91 6.65 20.60
C SER A 478 26.07 5.90 19.95
N LYS A 479 26.97 5.35 20.77
CA LYS A 479 28.11 4.54 20.28
C LYS A 479 27.65 3.29 19.52
N SER A 480 26.61 2.62 20.01
CA SER A 480 26.06 1.43 19.36
C SER A 480 25.43 1.76 18.00
N GLN A 481 24.72 2.87 17.90
CA GLN A 481 24.14 3.31 16.63
C GLN A 481 25.23 3.74 15.62
N LYS A 482 26.29 4.42 16.09
CA LYS A 482 27.45 4.74 15.24
C LYS A 482 28.09 3.51 14.62
N GLU A 483 28.26 2.45 15.40
CA GLU A 483 28.83 1.18 14.93
C GLU A 483 27.96 0.55 13.82
N ILE A 484 26.64 0.57 13.99
CA ILE A 484 25.69 0.03 13.02
C ILE A 484 25.71 0.85 11.71
N ILE A 485 25.69 2.18 11.83
CA ILE A 485 25.76 3.08 10.65
C ILE A 485 27.10 2.90 9.94
N GLN A 486 28.23 2.76 10.67
CA GLN A 486 29.53 2.51 10.09
C GLN A 486 29.57 1.18 9.33
N ASN A 487 28.99 0.12 9.91
CA ASN A 487 28.88 -1.19 9.24
C ASN A 487 28.07 -1.08 7.92
N ALA A 488 27.02 -0.26 7.90
CA ALA A 488 26.22 0.00 6.72
C ALA A 488 27.03 0.73 5.63
N ILE A 489 27.78 1.78 6.01
CA ILE A 489 28.68 2.52 5.12
C ILE A 489 29.75 1.59 4.53
N ASP A 490 30.39 0.79 5.38
CA ASP A 490 31.45 -0.16 4.96
C ASP A 490 30.89 -1.20 3.97
N LEU A 491 29.69 -1.72 4.22
CA LEU A 491 29.00 -2.65 3.33
C LEU A 491 28.75 -2.03 1.96
N LEU A 492 28.09 -0.86 1.92
CA LEU A 492 27.74 -0.18 0.66
C LEU A 492 28.98 0.26 -0.12
N THR A 493 30.03 0.74 0.57
CA THR A 493 31.32 1.07 -0.05
C THR A 493 31.96 -0.16 -0.68
N THR A 494 31.94 -1.30 0.00
CA THR A 494 32.46 -2.57 -0.55
C THR A 494 31.69 -3.00 -1.79
N LEU A 495 30.38 -2.78 -1.79
CA LEU A 495 29.49 -3.06 -2.94
C LEU A 495 29.57 -2.00 -4.04
N LYS A 496 30.33 -0.91 -3.85
CA LYS A 496 30.39 0.25 -4.74
C LYS A 496 29.01 0.85 -5.02
N ARG A 497 28.19 0.97 -3.98
CA ARG A 497 26.85 1.55 -4.01
C ARG A 497 26.86 2.90 -3.29
N PRO A 498 25.92 3.83 -3.61
CA PRO A 498 25.71 5.03 -2.84
C PRO A 498 25.48 4.72 -1.35
N THR A 499 26.05 5.53 -0.46
CA THR A 499 25.97 5.33 1.00
C THR A 499 24.71 5.95 1.59
N THR A 500 23.54 5.52 1.10
CA THR A 500 22.23 6.00 1.52
C THR A 500 21.38 4.90 2.16
N LEU A 501 20.39 5.31 2.95
CA LEU A 501 19.42 4.41 3.56
C LEU A 501 18.64 3.62 2.48
N CYS A 502 18.30 4.26 1.36
CA CYS A 502 17.64 3.63 0.22
C CYS A 502 18.44 2.44 -0.33
N GLU A 503 19.77 2.58 -0.46
CA GLU A 503 20.60 1.49 -0.96
C GLU A 503 20.62 0.28 -0.02
N LEU A 504 20.56 0.49 1.30
CA LEU A 504 20.42 -0.61 2.24
C LEU A 504 19.10 -1.35 2.06
N GLY A 505 18.00 -0.63 1.89
CA GLY A 505 16.68 -1.22 1.61
C GLY A 505 16.69 -2.03 0.31
N LYS A 506 17.21 -1.45 -0.77
CA LYS A 506 17.36 -2.15 -2.07
C LYS A 506 18.26 -3.39 -1.98
N GLU A 507 19.36 -3.29 -1.21
CA GLU A 507 20.27 -4.42 -1.02
C GLU A 507 19.60 -5.54 -0.20
N ARG A 508 18.76 -5.21 0.78
CA ARG A 508 17.94 -6.21 1.47
C ARG A 508 17.02 -6.95 0.50
N ILE A 509 16.31 -6.23 -0.36
CA ILE A 509 15.42 -6.86 -1.36
C ILE A 509 16.20 -7.81 -2.26
N ARG A 510 17.38 -7.39 -2.77
CA ARG A 510 18.24 -8.23 -3.61
C ARG A 510 18.67 -9.51 -2.89
N ARG A 511 19.14 -9.40 -1.65
CA ARG A 511 19.60 -10.55 -0.85
C ARG A 511 18.45 -11.47 -0.46
N ALA A 512 17.31 -10.92 -0.02
CA ALA A 512 16.13 -11.71 0.32
C ALA A 512 15.58 -12.47 -0.89
N GLY A 513 15.45 -11.79 -2.05
CA GLY A 513 15.00 -12.44 -3.29
C GLY A 513 15.93 -13.57 -3.74
N LYS A 514 17.25 -13.35 -3.67
CA LYS A 514 18.25 -14.38 -3.97
C LYS A 514 18.13 -15.56 -3.00
N LYS A 515 18.04 -15.28 -1.70
CA LYS A 515 17.90 -16.31 -0.65
C LYS A 515 16.66 -17.18 -0.87
N ILE A 516 15.50 -16.56 -1.12
CA ILE A 516 14.25 -17.28 -1.38
C ILE A 516 14.41 -18.22 -2.59
N LYS A 517 15.01 -17.76 -3.68
CA LYS A 517 15.24 -18.58 -4.89
C LYS A 517 16.24 -19.71 -4.64
N GLU A 518 17.34 -19.46 -3.93
CA GLU A 518 18.38 -20.45 -3.65
C GLU A 518 17.90 -21.55 -2.69
N GLU A 519 17.23 -21.19 -1.61
CA GLU A 519 16.70 -22.14 -0.63
C GLU A 519 15.58 -23.03 -1.20
N ASN A 520 14.95 -22.61 -2.28
CA ASN A 520 13.80 -23.29 -2.88
C ASN A 520 13.99 -23.68 -4.35
N LYS A 521 15.23 -23.76 -4.80
CA LYS A 521 15.60 -24.04 -6.20
C LYS A 521 14.98 -25.32 -6.78
N ASP A 522 14.66 -26.30 -5.92
CA ASP A 522 14.10 -27.59 -6.33
C ASP A 522 12.56 -27.56 -6.43
N LYS A 523 11.90 -26.44 -6.12
CA LYS A 523 10.44 -26.29 -6.23
C LYS A 523 10.05 -25.78 -7.61
N GLU A 524 9.05 -26.42 -8.21
CA GLU A 524 8.49 -26.00 -9.50
C GLU A 524 7.90 -24.58 -9.41
N GLY A 525 8.22 -23.73 -10.39
CA GLY A 525 7.70 -22.39 -10.51
C GLY A 525 8.46 -21.30 -9.75
N ILE A 526 9.52 -21.66 -9.00
CA ILE A 526 10.32 -20.67 -8.25
C ILE A 526 10.99 -19.64 -9.17
N GLU A 527 11.31 -20.02 -10.40
CA GLU A 527 11.90 -19.14 -11.41
C GLU A 527 10.94 -18.02 -11.83
N LYS A 528 9.62 -18.23 -11.71
CA LYS A 528 8.57 -17.25 -12.04
C LYS A 528 8.29 -16.26 -10.92
N LEU A 529 8.83 -16.50 -9.72
CA LEU A 529 8.65 -15.59 -8.59
C LEU A 529 9.31 -14.24 -8.92
N ASP A 530 8.51 -13.17 -8.94
CA ASP A 530 9.01 -11.81 -9.10
C ASP A 530 9.75 -11.37 -7.82
N THR A 531 11.06 -11.30 -7.92
CA THR A 531 11.97 -10.78 -6.89
C THR A 531 12.67 -9.51 -7.36
N GLY A 532 12.23 -8.97 -8.50
CA GLY A 532 12.71 -7.72 -9.06
C GLY A 532 12.03 -6.50 -8.45
N PHE A 533 12.54 -5.33 -8.83
CA PHE A 533 11.92 -4.03 -8.54
C PHE A 533 12.46 -2.96 -9.48
N ARG A 534 11.58 -2.03 -9.92
CA ARG A 534 11.98 -0.81 -10.63
C ARG A 534 12.34 0.27 -9.62
N VAL A 535 13.49 0.86 -9.79
CA VAL A 535 13.88 2.05 -9.03
C VAL A 535 13.45 3.29 -9.79
N LEU A 536 12.74 4.16 -9.09
CA LEU A 536 12.33 5.48 -9.56
C LEU A 536 12.85 6.53 -8.57
N LYS A 537 13.31 7.67 -9.06
CA LYS A 537 13.80 8.76 -8.22
C LYS A 537 12.94 9.99 -8.40
N LEU A 538 12.49 10.56 -7.29
CA LEU A 538 11.75 11.82 -7.28
C LEU A 538 12.70 12.94 -7.70
N ASP A 539 12.29 13.72 -8.71
CA ASP A 539 13.07 14.84 -9.25
C ASP A 539 12.13 15.97 -9.69
N SER A 540 12.68 17.12 -9.93
CA SER A 540 11.96 18.25 -10.54
C SER A 540 11.35 17.86 -11.88
N SER A 541 10.33 18.61 -12.32
CA SER A 541 9.69 18.41 -13.63
C SER A 541 10.76 18.25 -14.74
N ASN A 542 10.47 17.38 -15.72
CA ASN A 542 11.31 17.23 -16.90
C ASN A 542 11.26 18.47 -17.84
N MET A 543 10.32 19.38 -17.57
CA MET A 543 10.14 20.57 -18.37
C MET A 543 10.91 21.75 -17.79
N ASN A 544 11.39 22.64 -18.66
CA ASN A 544 11.93 23.93 -18.26
C ASN A 544 10.83 24.83 -17.68
N ASP A 545 11.16 25.60 -16.66
CA ASP A 545 10.26 26.64 -16.16
C ASP A 545 10.25 27.79 -17.18
N VAL A 546 9.14 27.92 -17.90
CA VAL A 546 8.97 28.93 -18.93
C VAL A 546 8.20 30.09 -18.34
N TYR A 547 8.89 31.14 -17.93
CA TYR A 547 8.33 32.43 -17.59
C TYR A 547 8.42 33.34 -18.81
N TYR A 548 7.37 33.42 -19.63
CA TYR A 548 7.26 34.47 -20.64
C TYR A 548 6.39 35.57 -20.10
N THR A 549 6.93 36.79 -20.06
CA THR A 549 6.07 37.99 -19.96
C THR A 549 5.33 38.16 -21.28
N PRO A 550 4.16 38.83 -21.31
CA PRO A 550 3.45 39.12 -22.57
C PRO A 550 4.29 39.87 -23.61
N GLU A 551 5.36 40.53 -23.19
CA GLU A 551 6.30 41.28 -24.02
C GLU A 551 7.39 40.38 -24.63
N ASP A 552 7.69 39.23 -24.04
CA ASP A 552 8.70 38.26 -24.50
C ASP A 552 8.12 37.18 -25.43
N PHE A 553 6.81 37.25 -25.72
CA PHE A 553 6.11 36.27 -26.54
C PHE A 553 6.36 36.51 -28.03
N ASP A 554 7.41 35.91 -28.56
CA ASP A 554 7.65 35.87 -30.02
C ASP A 554 7.25 34.47 -30.56
N LYS A 555 6.83 34.42 -31.85
CA LYS A 555 6.47 33.16 -32.53
C LYS A 555 7.59 32.14 -32.53
N HIS A 556 8.86 32.55 -32.41
CA HIS A 556 10.01 31.65 -32.28
C HIS A 556 10.12 30.98 -30.91
N THR A 557 9.54 31.51 -29.85
CA THR A 557 9.51 30.90 -28.52
C THR A 557 8.54 29.74 -28.40
N LEU A 558 7.58 29.63 -29.31
CA LEU A 558 6.66 28.47 -29.40
C LEU A 558 7.37 27.15 -29.75
N PHE A 559 8.53 27.22 -30.41
CA PHE A 559 9.33 26.07 -30.85
C PHE A 559 10.62 25.89 -30.02
N SER A 560 10.76 26.61 -28.90
CA SER A 560 11.92 26.45 -28.06
C SER A 560 11.89 25.08 -27.36
N GLU A 561 13.08 24.52 -27.11
CA GLU A 561 13.24 23.30 -26.34
C GLU A 561 12.66 23.49 -24.93
N ASN A 562 11.52 22.88 -24.66
CA ASN A 562 10.83 22.98 -23.37
C ASN A 562 11.23 21.87 -22.38
N VAL A 563 12.08 20.94 -22.80
CA VAL A 563 12.59 19.83 -22.00
C VAL A 563 13.98 20.18 -21.48
N LYS A 564 14.27 19.88 -20.22
CA LYS A 564 15.60 20.04 -19.62
C LYS A 564 16.63 19.20 -20.36
N SER A 565 17.85 19.72 -20.52
CA SER A 565 18.90 19.10 -21.36
C SER A 565 19.42 17.77 -20.82
N ASP A 566 19.26 17.49 -19.54
CA ASP A 566 19.71 16.28 -18.84
C ASP A 566 18.61 15.18 -18.79
N ARG A 567 17.48 15.38 -19.45
CA ARG A 567 16.35 14.44 -19.46
C ARG A 567 16.41 13.51 -20.67
N THR A 568 16.11 12.24 -20.40
CA THR A 568 16.05 11.17 -21.41
C THR A 568 14.61 10.99 -21.94
N PRO A 569 14.42 10.36 -23.11
CA PRO A 569 13.07 9.97 -23.57
C PRO A 569 12.30 9.09 -22.59
N GLU A 570 13.00 8.26 -21.81
CA GLU A 570 12.38 7.41 -20.79
C GLU A 570 11.90 8.21 -19.59
N ASP A 571 12.61 9.28 -19.18
CA ASP A 571 12.14 10.22 -18.15
C ASP A 571 10.81 10.86 -18.58
N LEU A 572 10.71 11.28 -19.85
CA LEU A 572 9.47 11.84 -20.40
C LEU A 572 8.33 10.79 -20.42
N LEU A 573 8.66 9.55 -20.78
CA LEU A 573 7.66 8.47 -20.80
C LEU A 573 7.05 8.26 -19.42
N PHE A 574 7.85 8.18 -18.36
CA PHE A 574 7.34 7.98 -17.00
C PHE A 574 6.52 9.16 -16.53
N GLN A 575 6.88 10.40 -16.87
CA GLN A 575 6.06 11.56 -16.58
C GLN A 575 4.70 11.52 -17.31
N VAL A 576 4.68 11.13 -18.57
CA VAL A 576 3.45 10.93 -19.35
C VAL A 576 2.58 9.82 -18.75
N MET A 577 3.20 8.72 -18.30
CA MET A 577 2.47 7.64 -17.63
C MET A 577 1.76 8.13 -16.37
N LEU A 578 2.42 8.95 -15.55
CA LEU A 578 1.83 9.57 -14.37
C LEU A 578 0.64 10.47 -14.74
N ASP A 579 0.80 11.36 -15.73
CA ASP A 579 -0.26 12.28 -16.17
C ASP A 579 -1.48 11.58 -16.79
N LEU A 580 -1.28 10.39 -17.36
CA LEU A 580 -2.35 9.58 -17.96
C LEU A 580 -2.91 8.52 -16.99
N GLY A 581 -2.41 8.43 -15.75
CA GLY A 581 -2.86 7.45 -14.76
C GLY A 581 -2.49 6.00 -15.10
N ILE A 582 -1.41 5.80 -15.86
CA ILE A 582 -0.89 4.49 -16.25
C ILE A 582 0.04 3.97 -15.16
N GLU A 583 -0.14 2.71 -14.76
CA GLU A 583 0.70 2.11 -13.72
C GLU A 583 2.18 2.11 -14.09
N LEU A 584 3.03 2.56 -13.16
CA LEU A 584 4.48 2.66 -13.39
C LEU A 584 5.18 1.30 -13.50
N SER A 585 4.46 0.23 -13.19
CA SER A 585 4.87 -1.17 -13.39
C SER A 585 4.42 -1.75 -14.73
N ALA A 586 3.66 -1.00 -15.55
CA ALA A 586 3.19 -1.45 -16.85
C ALA A 586 4.34 -1.93 -17.75
N LYS A 587 4.05 -2.88 -18.63
CA LYS A 587 5.02 -3.40 -19.59
C LYS A 587 5.38 -2.32 -20.61
N ILE A 588 6.67 -2.10 -20.80
CA ILE A 588 7.20 -1.12 -21.75
C ILE A 588 8.00 -1.87 -22.82
N GLU A 589 7.66 -1.65 -24.09
CA GLU A 589 8.44 -2.10 -25.24
C GLU A 589 8.94 -0.90 -26.04
N SER A 590 10.14 -1.00 -26.57
CA SER A 590 10.72 -0.01 -27.49
C SER A 590 10.84 -0.62 -28.87
N ARG A 591 10.31 0.04 -29.91
CA ARG A 591 10.40 -0.40 -31.30
C ARG A 591 10.88 0.72 -32.21
N GLN A 592 11.53 0.34 -33.30
CA GLN A 592 11.88 1.27 -34.37
C GLN A 592 10.75 1.32 -35.41
N ILE A 593 10.10 2.49 -35.57
CA ILE A 593 9.06 2.71 -36.57
C ILE A 593 9.47 3.88 -37.46
N ALA A 594 9.62 3.63 -38.76
CA ALA A 594 10.11 4.61 -39.76
C ALA A 594 11.41 5.34 -39.32
N GLY A 595 12.33 4.59 -38.65
CA GLY A 595 13.62 5.12 -38.19
C GLY A 595 13.54 5.96 -36.91
N LYS A 596 12.39 5.95 -36.18
CA LYS A 596 12.19 6.64 -34.90
C LYS A 596 11.96 5.63 -33.79
N THR A 597 12.44 5.97 -32.59
CA THR A 597 12.21 5.17 -31.40
C THR A 597 10.80 5.44 -30.86
N VAL A 598 9.99 4.41 -30.82
CA VAL A 598 8.59 4.47 -30.36
C VAL A 598 8.44 3.55 -29.14
N TYR A 599 7.94 4.10 -28.06
CA TYR A 599 7.63 3.38 -26.84
C TYR A 599 6.17 2.91 -26.88
N LEU A 600 5.97 1.63 -26.54
CA LEU A 600 4.69 0.98 -26.46
C LEU A 600 4.47 0.57 -25.00
N VAL A 601 3.43 1.04 -24.37
CA VAL A 601 3.11 0.75 -22.99
C VAL A 601 1.77 0.01 -22.94
N ASP A 602 1.75 -1.11 -22.20
CA ASP A 602 0.57 -1.96 -22.01
C ASP A 602 -0.10 -2.30 -23.36
N ASP A 603 0.64 -3.00 -24.21
CA ASP A 603 0.24 -3.51 -25.55
C ASP A 603 -0.20 -2.43 -26.56
N TYR A 604 -0.23 -1.26 -26.47
CA TYR A 604 -0.66 -0.10 -27.28
C TYR A 604 -1.66 0.79 -26.52
N TYR A 605 -1.81 0.64 -25.22
CA TYR A 605 -2.62 1.59 -24.46
C TYR A 605 -2.04 3.00 -24.56
N LEU A 606 -0.71 3.13 -24.39
CA LEU A 606 0.03 4.33 -24.71
C LEU A 606 1.10 4.02 -25.75
N VAL A 607 1.14 4.83 -26.82
CA VAL A 607 2.24 4.90 -27.76
C VAL A 607 2.87 6.27 -27.67
N ALA A 608 4.19 6.36 -27.47
CA ALA A 608 4.91 7.62 -27.34
C ALA A 608 6.14 7.69 -28.24
N CYS A 609 6.40 8.85 -28.85
CA CYS A 609 7.58 9.13 -29.66
C CYS A 609 8.17 10.49 -29.30
N PHE A 610 9.37 10.51 -28.74
CA PHE A 610 10.06 11.72 -28.29
C PHE A 610 11.26 12.09 -29.16
N ASP A 611 11.52 11.35 -30.23
CA ASP A 611 12.57 11.64 -31.19
C ASP A 611 12.29 12.94 -31.95
N ARG A 612 13.32 13.60 -32.44
CA ARG A 612 13.20 14.77 -33.32
C ARG A 612 12.90 14.33 -34.76
N ASP A 613 12.41 15.27 -35.57
CA ASP A 613 12.13 15.07 -37.01
C ASP A 613 11.17 13.91 -37.29
N VAL A 614 10.10 13.81 -36.50
CA VAL A 614 9.01 12.85 -36.71
C VAL A 614 8.24 13.27 -37.97
N THR A 615 8.08 12.35 -38.91
CA THR A 615 7.45 12.59 -40.20
C THR A 615 6.01 12.05 -40.26
N GLU A 616 5.22 12.48 -41.26
CA GLU A 616 3.89 11.94 -41.54
C GLU A 616 3.88 10.43 -41.70
N THR A 617 4.96 9.84 -42.28
CA THR A 617 5.10 8.40 -42.42
C THR A 617 5.16 7.70 -41.06
N THR A 618 5.94 8.25 -40.12
CA THR A 618 6.04 7.72 -38.77
C THR A 618 4.68 7.78 -38.07
N ILE A 619 3.97 8.92 -38.17
CA ILE A 619 2.64 9.11 -37.56
C ILE A 619 1.62 8.15 -38.17
N THR A 620 1.63 7.97 -39.51
CA THR A 620 0.73 7.04 -40.19
C THR A 620 0.93 5.59 -39.71
N GLU A 621 2.19 5.14 -39.60
CA GLU A 621 2.48 3.78 -39.12
C GLU A 621 2.08 3.61 -37.63
N ILE A 622 2.25 4.64 -36.79
CA ILE A 622 1.78 4.63 -35.41
C ILE A 622 0.23 4.60 -35.36
N ALA A 623 -0.45 5.41 -36.16
CA ALA A 623 -1.91 5.43 -36.19
C ALA A 623 -2.53 4.08 -36.59
N LYS A 624 -1.86 3.31 -37.45
CA LYS A 624 -2.27 1.93 -37.83
C LYS A 624 -2.17 0.93 -36.69
N LEU A 625 -1.44 1.23 -35.60
CA LEU A 625 -1.41 0.41 -34.37
C LEU A 625 -2.66 0.56 -33.52
N HIS A 626 -3.51 1.55 -33.81
CA HIS A 626 -4.72 1.89 -33.07
C HIS A 626 -4.50 2.10 -31.56
N PRO A 627 -3.55 2.96 -31.14
CA PRO A 627 -3.32 3.19 -29.71
C PRO A 627 -4.51 3.89 -29.05
N VAL A 628 -4.69 3.67 -27.75
CA VAL A 628 -5.69 4.45 -26.98
C VAL A 628 -5.19 5.88 -26.80
N TYR A 629 -3.92 6.05 -26.42
CA TYR A 629 -3.22 7.33 -26.33
C TYR A 629 -2.03 7.37 -27.27
N PHE A 630 -1.85 8.50 -27.94
CA PHE A 630 -0.60 8.82 -28.62
C PHE A 630 -0.03 10.13 -28.08
N VAL A 631 1.27 10.12 -27.73
CA VAL A 631 1.97 11.28 -27.19
C VAL A 631 3.27 11.53 -27.95
N MET A 632 3.49 12.78 -28.33
CA MET A 632 4.77 13.26 -28.88
C MET A 632 5.12 14.64 -28.31
N ARG A 633 6.34 15.08 -28.49
CA ARG A 633 6.76 16.45 -28.14
C ARG A 633 6.33 17.41 -29.26
N ASP A 634 6.00 18.65 -28.88
CA ASP A 634 5.76 19.72 -29.86
C ASP A 634 6.98 19.92 -30.77
N ALA A 635 8.17 19.98 -30.18
CA ALA A 635 9.45 20.09 -30.89
C ALA A 635 9.88 18.84 -31.68
N SER A 636 9.11 17.74 -31.66
CA SER A 636 9.43 16.49 -32.37
C SER A 636 8.97 16.52 -33.83
N ALA A 637 8.05 17.37 -34.23
CA ALA A 637 7.57 17.43 -35.60
C ALA A 637 8.65 17.92 -36.57
N ALA A 638 8.79 17.25 -37.71
CA ALA A 638 9.80 17.60 -38.70
C ALA A 638 9.53 18.97 -39.35
N ASN A 639 8.28 19.40 -39.40
CA ASN A 639 7.84 20.70 -39.94
C ASN A 639 6.36 20.95 -39.54
N ASP A 640 5.89 22.18 -39.78
CA ASP A 640 4.51 22.59 -39.46
C ASP A 640 3.45 21.74 -40.17
N SER A 641 3.72 21.27 -41.40
CA SER A 641 2.81 20.39 -42.15
C SER A 641 2.52 19.09 -41.39
N VAL A 642 3.47 18.55 -40.63
CA VAL A 642 3.26 17.35 -39.82
C VAL A 642 2.27 17.63 -38.71
N ILE A 643 2.33 18.80 -38.06
CA ILE A 643 1.42 19.19 -36.99
C ILE A 643 0.03 19.42 -37.58
N ASP A 644 -0.07 20.11 -38.72
CA ASP A 644 -1.34 20.40 -39.39
C ASP A 644 -2.05 19.13 -39.90
N ASN A 645 -1.31 18.16 -40.41
CA ASN A 645 -1.81 16.88 -40.91
C ASN A 645 -1.99 15.81 -39.82
N PHE A 646 -1.47 16.02 -38.65
CA PHE A 646 -1.50 15.07 -37.54
C PHE A 646 -2.93 14.62 -37.19
N GLU A 647 -3.83 15.58 -37.01
CA GLU A 647 -5.23 15.29 -36.71
C GLU A 647 -5.91 14.52 -37.87
N GLN A 648 -5.63 14.91 -39.13
CA GLN A 648 -6.20 14.25 -40.30
C GLN A 648 -5.73 12.80 -40.47
N LEU A 649 -4.44 12.52 -40.19
CA LEU A 649 -3.91 11.17 -40.25
C LEU A 649 -4.57 10.25 -39.23
N PHE A 650 -4.71 10.71 -37.99
CA PHE A 650 -5.41 9.92 -36.98
C PHE A 650 -6.90 9.78 -37.28
N GLU A 651 -7.59 10.81 -37.77
CA GLU A 651 -8.99 10.72 -38.24
C GLU A 651 -9.16 9.65 -39.34
N ALA A 652 -8.16 9.49 -40.20
CA ALA A 652 -8.21 8.53 -41.29
C ALA A 652 -7.94 7.09 -40.85
N TYR A 653 -7.00 6.88 -39.90
CA TYR A 653 -6.52 5.55 -39.55
C TYR A 653 -6.94 5.08 -38.15
N SER A 654 -7.12 5.99 -37.17
CA SER A 654 -7.45 5.66 -35.77
C SER A 654 -8.16 6.82 -35.07
N LYS A 655 -9.40 7.04 -35.43
CA LYS A 655 -10.23 8.15 -34.96
C LYS A 655 -10.38 8.20 -33.44
N GLU A 656 -10.46 7.03 -32.81
CA GLU A 656 -10.67 6.88 -31.34
C GLU A 656 -9.41 7.19 -30.52
N THR A 657 -8.24 7.28 -31.15
CA THR A 657 -6.99 7.60 -30.43
C THR A 657 -7.02 9.00 -29.83
N VAL A 658 -6.80 9.08 -28.52
CA VAL A 658 -6.61 10.35 -27.82
C VAL A 658 -5.17 10.84 -28.06
N ARG A 659 -5.04 12.02 -28.64
CA ARG A 659 -3.77 12.63 -29.05
C ARG A 659 -3.38 13.72 -28.07
N LYS A 660 -2.19 13.63 -27.52
CA LYS A 660 -1.64 14.62 -26.58
C LYS A 660 -0.27 15.10 -27.02
N ILE A 661 0.08 16.32 -26.65
CA ILE A 661 1.39 16.92 -26.88
C ILE A 661 2.03 17.28 -25.54
N LEU A 662 3.34 17.05 -25.44
CA LEU A 662 4.22 17.45 -24.36
C LEU A 662 4.77 18.85 -24.60
#